data_b59b18a3faf9a8bf68d285cb5c2c54a8
#
_entry.id   b59b18a3faf9a8bf68d285cb5c2c54a8
#
_cell.length_a   1.000
_cell.length_b   1.000
_cell.length_c   1.000
_cell.angle_alpha   90.00
_cell.angle_beta   90.00
_cell.angle_gamma   90.00
#
_symmetry.space_group_name_H-M   'P 1'
#
loop_
_entity.id
_entity.type
_entity.pdbx_description
1 polymer ?
#
loop_
_entity_poly.entity_id
_entity_poly.type
_entity_poly.pdbx_seq_one_letter_code
_entity_poly.pdbx_strand_id
1 'polypeptide(L)'
;MDRGPSSLLGEARRDAGLTQEELAERTGLTVRSISNIEHGRVARPRRHSVEALALGLGLQGEQASRFVRHYCPDAVSPPRTPAVSVPAQLPSGITSFVGRQREIDALDALHGERAGAGVVVAVLEGMAGVGKTSLAVQWAHRVKQDFPDGQLFANLRGYGPGAPVDPAEVLRSFLRALGVPVTDVPADLDDRAASLRSVLAGRSVLIVLDNARSADQVRPLLPGHTGCAVVVTSRAALHGLTISADAHRVPVPLLTEQESFSLLDRLAGKGKRFADRTALADMVSGCGGLPLALRIVGERLAHHRNLANVASSMRSAGGRLAALTTEEKTTSLPSVLSWSYDALPGDVASGLRLLGLHPGPHWDTAAAAALLGTDPPETRRLLDALVDSHLLLAHRADGRFEFHDLVRDYARGRADEEPAGRRSAALRRLAEHCVAGAADAAGSMGAGDPNRRPLLTPMTENVRFTGADDAATWLAAEMPTLIAIAEQSSATGDTYARDLSTVLWQVLRVHGHYGALRTLHRLALSEAQRAGDAIGIQQALVDLAAICARLGHFDEAVTHLTRCLDVDASPVVAGRALNILGTVYGQLGRYADAADHLGRAVTVSRDNGDRLNEGRALSNLGFVHERRGELDAALDCYRQCLTNAQSIGDRLSEAIALHNLGDVYRALGRWPEAHDHLGRSLTVSRAEGHREAEGYALAYLGLVHLRQGDPATARVHQEAALDIAVATGIRPLETLVHNGLADSALACGDRPAALTHYTRAAELARLTREPHEEARALTGIAATHDGVGAPDKARPYRERAQSLYDAMGIAMVRS
;
A
#
# COMPACT_ATOMS: atom_id res chain seq x y z
N MET A 1 44.96 -19.41 -26.46
CA MET A 1 45.47 -18.92 -25.15
C MET A 1 44.40 -18.05 -24.55
N ASP A 2 43.71 -18.60 -23.61
CA ASP A 2 42.60 -17.95 -22.91
C ASP A 2 43.20 -16.89 -21.98
N ARG A 3 43.05 -15.64 -22.32
CA ARG A 3 43.48 -14.50 -21.48
C ARG A 3 42.45 -14.36 -20.36
N GLY A 4 42.80 -14.70 -19.14
CA GLY A 4 41.92 -14.64 -17.97
C GLY A 4 41.41 -13.23 -17.72
N PRO A 5 40.33 -13.09 -16.92
CA PRO A 5 39.57 -11.85 -16.64
C PRO A 5 40.43 -10.68 -16.11
N SER A 6 41.64 -10.97 -15.63
CA SER A 6 42.57 -9.97 -15.06
C SER A 6 43.20 -9.02 -16.05
N SER A 7 43.22 -9.34 -17.34
CA SER A 7 43.89 -8.51 -18.36
C SER A 7 43.02 -7.37 -18.92
N LEU A 8 41.69 -7.48 -18.85
CA LEU A 8 40.77 -6.54 -19.51
C LEU A 8 40.75 -5.16 -18.86
N LEU A 9 40.82 -5.08 -17.51
CA LEU A 9 40.89 -3.81 -16.81
C LEU A 9 42.23 -3.13 -17.05
N GLY A 10 43.34 -3.89 -17.04
CA GLY A 10 44.66 -3.36 -17.28
C GLY A 10 44.87 -2.89 -18.72
N GLU A 11 44.28 -3.56 -19.71
CA GLU A 11 44.25 -3.11 -21.11
C GLU A 11 43.41 -1.83 -21.25
N ALA A 12 42.14 -1.82 -20.76
CA ALA A 12 41.27 -0.66 -20.84
C ALA A 12 41.85 0.59 -20.15
N ARG A 13 42.58 0.40 -19.03
CA ARG A 13 43.24 1.52 -18.35
C ARG A 13 44.41 2.07 -19.14
N ARG A 14 45.22 1.20 -19.75
CA ARG A 14 46.31 1.62 -20.61
C ARG A 14 45.84 2.31 -21.88
N ASP A 15 44.76 1.81 -22.47
CA ASP A 15 44.14 2.42 -23.65
C ASP A 15 43.57 3.80 -23.32
N ALA A 16 43.09 3.97 -22.07
CA ALA A 16 42.65 5.27 -21.55
C ALA A 16 43.80 6.18 -21.10
N GLY A 17 45.08 5.73 -21.20
CA GLY A 17 46.27 6.50 -20.83
C GLY A 17 46.39 6.79 -19.33
N LEU A 18 45.78 5.99 -18.46
CA LEU A 18 45.68 6.26 -17.01
C LEU A 18 46.65 5.39 -16.21
N THR A 19 47.22 5.94 -15.15
CA THR A 19 47.90 5.18 -14.09
C THR A 19 46.87 4.54 -13.16
N GLN A 20 47.32 3.60 -12.30
CA GLN A 20 46.41 3.02 -11.29
C GLN A 20 45.95 4.07 -10.26
N GLU A 21 46.81 5.05 -9.96
CA GLU A 21 46.53 6.16 -9.05
C GLU A 21 45.50 7.11 -9.65
N GLU A 22 45.63 7.49 -10.90
CA GLU A 22 44.65 8.36 -11.59
C GLU A 22 43.27 7.68 -11.75
N LEU A 23 43.27 6.37 -12.03
CA LEU A 23 42.03 5.62 -12.08
C LEU A 23 41.36 5.51 -10.68
N ALA A 24 42.16 5.37 -9.61
CA ALA A 24 41.69 5.35 -8.23
C ALA A 24 41.06 6.69 -7.84
N GLU A 25 41.68 7.80 -8.22
CA GLU A 25 41.13 9.13 -7.96
C GLU A 25 39.80 9.38 -8.69
N ARG A 26 39.69 8.93 -9.96
CA ARG A 26 38.46 9.07 -10.76
C ARG A 26 37.31 8.18 -10.30
N THR A 27 37.62 7.03 -9.70
CA THR A 27 36.60 6.02 -9.36
C THR A 27 36.25 5.99 -7.87
N GLY A 28 37.04 6.67 -7.02
CA GLY A 28 36.93 6.59 -5.57
C GLY A 28 37.32 5.22 -4.98
N LEU A 29 37.95 4.35 -5.81
CA LEU A 29 38.50 3.06 -5.39
C LEU A 29 39.96 3.21 -4.95
N THR A 30 40.39 2.36 -4.04
CA THR A 30 41.82 2.38 -3.65
C THR A 30 42.69 1.74 -4.76
N VAL A 31 43.91 2.25 -4.94
CA VAL A 31 44.89 1.69 -5.87
C VAL A 31 45.08 0.18 -5.67
N ARG A 32 45.05 -0.25 -4.40
CA ARG A 32 45.13 -1.67 -4.02
C ARG A 32 43.96 -2.49 -4.53
N SER A 33 42.72 -1.91 -4.53
CA SER A 33 41.53 -2.57 -5.05
C SER A 33 41.61 -2.72 -6.58
N ILE A 34 42.05 -1.68 -7.29
CA ILE A 34 42.25 -1.71 -8.74
C ILE A 34 43.30 -2.75 -9.11
N SER A 35 44.45 -2.71 -8.46
CA SER A 35 45.54 -3.67 -8.66
C SER A 35 45.10 -5.12 -8.42
N ASN A 36 44.31 -5.37 -7.38
CA ASN A 36 43.78 -6.72 -7.10
C ASN A 36 42.83 -7.23 -8.18
N ILE A 37 42.03 -6.34 -8.78
CA ILE A 37 41.14 -6.68 -9.90
C ILE A 37 41.95 -6.91 -11.17
N GLU A 38 42.94 -6.07 -11.49
CA GLU A 38 43.83 -6.23 -12.65
C GLU A 38 44.64 -7.51 -12.62
N HIS A 39 45.09 -7.94 -11.43
CA HIS A 39 45.87 -9.17 -11.26
C HIS A 39 45.01 -10.41 -10.96
N GLY A 40 43.68 -10.30 -11.08
CA GLY A 40 42.75 -11.44 -10.87
C GLY A 40 42.68 -11.95 -9.46
N ARG A 41 43.20 -11.22 -8.47
CA ARG A 41 43.15 -11.62 -7.05
C ARG A 41 41.72 -11.46 -6.47
N VAL A 42 40.84 -10.71 -7.15
CA VAL A 42 39.42 -10.60 -6.91
C VAL A 42 38.72 -11.10 -8.16
N ALA A 43 38.26 -12.34 -8.10
CA ALA A 43 37.62 -13.02 -9.23
C ALA A 43 36.25 -12.45 -9.59
N ARG A 44 35.53 -11.89 -8.59
CA ARG A 44 34.22 -11.27 -8.76
C ARG A 44 34.14 -9.94 -7.98
N PRO A 45 34.55 -8.82 -8.61
CA PRO A 45 34.40 -7.51 -7.99
C PRO A 45 32.91 -7.16 -7.80
N ARG A 46 32.60 -6.31 -6.82
CA ARG A 46 31.23 -5.83 -6.62
C ARG A 46 30.78 -5.00 -7.83
N ARG A 47 29.55 -5.17 -8.27
CA ARG A 47 28.98 -4.49 -9.45
C ARG A 47 29.21 -2.98 -9.43
N HIS A 48 28.92 -2.30 -8.32
CA HIS A 48 29.17 -0.87 -8.14
C HIS A 48 30.63 -0.48 -8.42
N SER A 49 31.60 -1.31 -7.99
CA SER A 49 33.02 -1.06 -8.25
C SER A 49 33.36 -1.23 -9.73
N VAL A 50 32.75 -2.16 -10.44
CA VAL A 50 32.96 -2.38 -11.88
C VAL A 50 32.31 -1.26 -12.70
N GLU A 51 31.14 -0.79 -12.31
CA GLU A 51 30.44 0.36 -12.91
C GLU A 51 31.26 1.66 -12.71
N ALA A 52 31.80 1.88 -11.51
CA ALA A 52 32.70 3.00 -11.25
C ALA A 52 33.98 2.93 -12.10
N LEU A 53 34.57 1.74 -12.28
CA LEU A 53 35.72 1.53 -13.16
C LEU A 53 35.36 1.83 -14.63
N ALA A 54 34.22 1.36 -15.12
CA ALA A 54 33.78 1.64 -16.49
C ALA A 54 33.61 3.15 -16.72
N LEU A 55 33.05 3.85 -15.75
CA LEU A 55 32.87 5.31 -15.79
C LEU A 55 34.22 6.04 -15.73
N GLY A 56 35.09 5.66 -14.81
CA GLY A 56 36.45 6.25 -14.65
C GLY A 56 37.34 6.04 -15.87
N LEU A 57 37.13 4.96 -16.61
CA LEU A 57 37.81 4.64 -17.87
C LEU A 57 37.18 5.37 -19.07
N GLY A 58 36.06 6.08 -18.89
CA GLY A 58 35.36 6.79 -19.97
C GLY A 58 34.63 5.88 -20.95
N LEU A 59 34.35 4.62 -20.58
CA LEU A 59 33.61 3.67 -21.43
C LEU A 59 32.14 4.07 -21.50
N GLN A 60 31.59 4.08 -22.72
CA GLN A 60 30.18 4.45 -22.94
C GLN A 60 29.43 3.39 -23.75
N GLY A 61 28.09 3.36 -23.60
CA GLY A 61 27.22 2.51 -24.41
C GLY A 61 27.54 1.02 -24.32
N GLU A 62 27.78 0.41 -25.49
CA GLU A 62 28.01 -1.03 -25.58
C GLU A 62 29.38 -1.44 -25.00
N GLN A 63 30.38 -0.56 -25.00
CA GLN A 63 31.70 -0.83 -24.42
C GLN A 63 31.63 -0.94 -22.89
N ALA A 64 30.91 -0.02 -22.22
CA ALA A 64 30.68 -0.08 -20.78
C ALA A 64 29.89 -1.34 -20.42
N SER A 65 28.85 -1.65 -21.20
CA SER A 65 28.04 -2.85 -21.00
C SER A 65 28.83 -4.16 -21.19
N ARG A 66 29.78 -4.21 -22.12
CA ARG A 66 30.70 -5.34 -22.31
C ARG A 66 31.66 -5.49 -21.13
N PHE A 67 32.18 -4.38 -20.65
CA PHE A 67 33.12 -4.35 -19.53
C PHE A 67 32.44 -4.86 -18.24
N VAL A 68 31.22 -4.36 -17.92
CA VAL A 68 30.45 -4.80 -16.75
C VAL A 68 30.08 -6.29 -16.88
N ARG A 69 29.66 -6.76 -18.04
CA ARG A 69 29.35 -8.18 -18.28
C ARG A 69 30.54 -9.10 -18.04
N HIS A 70 31.73 -8.66 -18.38
CA HIS A 70 32.93 -9.49 -18.23
C HIS A 70 33.23 -9.78 -16.74
N TYR A 71 33.11 -8.79 -15.89
CA TYR A 71 33.41 -8.93 -14.45
C TYR A 71 32.20 -9.37 -13.60
N CYS A 72 30.98 -9.19 -14.11
CA CYS A 72 29.72 -9.54 -13.45
C CYS A 72 28.81 -10.30 -14.43
N PRO A 73 29.14 -11.54 -14.84
CA PRO A 73 28.37 -12.30 -15.83
C PRO A 73 26.94 -12.62 -15.37
N ASP A 74 26.72 -12.72 -14.06
CA ASP A 74 25.40 -12.97 -13.46
C ASP A 74 24.52 -11.68 -13.39
N ALA A 75 25.06 -10.53 -13.83
CA ALA A 75 24.39 -9.23 -13.74
C ALA A 75 23.66 -8.83 -15.03
N VAL A 76 23.49 -9.75 -15.96
CA VAL A 76 22.74 -9.49 -17.20
C VAL A 76 21.39 -10.19 -17.16
N SER A 77 20.54 -9.64 -16.37
CA SER A 77 19.23 -9.30 -16.91
C SER A 77 19.33 -7.85 -17.39
N PRO A 78 18.96 -7.52 -18.64
CA PRO A 78 18.66 -6.13 -18.98
C PRO A 78 17.67 -5.62 -17.92
N PRO A 79 17.59 -4.29 -17.66
CA PRO A 79 16.43 -3.80 -16.96
C PRO A 79 15.27 -4.40 -17.73
N ARG A 80 14.62 -5.40 -17.15
CA ARG A 80 13.31 -5.80 -17.59
C ARG A 80 12.54 -4.51 -17.38
N THR A 81 12.24 -3.81 -18.46
CA THR A 81 10.95 -3.15 -18.54
C THR A 81 10.04 -4.19 -17.93
N PRO A 82 9.40 -3.96 -16.77
CA PRO A 82 8.58 -4.97 -16.17
C PRO A 82 7.67 -5.39 -17.32
N ALA A 83 7.93 -6.59 -17.86
CA ALA A 83 7.01 -7.21 -18.79
C ALA A 83 5.75 -7.19 -17.97
N VAL A 84 4.76 -6.41 -18.39
CA VAL A 84 3.48 -6.32 -17.68
C VAL A 84 3.08 -7.76 -17.54
N SER A 85 3.32 -8.32 -16.37
CA SER A 85 3.09 -9.74 -16.14
C SER A 85 1.59 -9.87 -16.26
N VAL A 86 1.16 -10.65 -17.24
CA VAL A 86 -0.28 -10.92 -17.42
C VAL A 86 -0.79 -11.45 -16.09
N PRO A 87 -1.73 -10.77 -15.40
CA PRO A 87 -2.16 -11.17 -14.08
C PRO A 87 -2.82 -12.55 -14.12
N ALA A 88 -2.36 -13.47 -13.27
CA ALA A 88 -2.86 -14.83 -13.13
C ALA A 88 -3.24 -15.10 -11.68
N GLN A 89 -4.29 -14.42 -11.19
CA GLN A 89 -4.64 -14.36 -9.77
C GLN A 89 -5.68 -15.39 -9.33
N LEU A 90 -6.11 -16.29 -10.22
CA LEU A 90 -7.10 -17.30 -9.86
C LEU A 90 -6.58 -18.24 -8.77
N PRO A 91 -7.36 -18.48 -7.71
CA PRO A 91 -7.05 -19.53 -6.73
C PRO A 91 -6.99 -20.91 -7.38
N SER A 92 -6.36 -21.87 -6.72
CA SER A 92 -6.30 -23.26 -7.20
C SER A 92 -7.70 -23.87 -7.31
N GLY A 93 -7.98 -24.55 -8.41
CA GLY A 93 -9.23 -25.28 -8.61
C GLY A 93 -9.34 -26.51 -7.70
N ILE A 94 -10.57 -26.93 -7.42
CA ILE A 94 -10.86 -28.12 -6.59
C ILE A 94 -10.88 -29.37 -7.47
N THR A 95 -10.07 -30.37 -7.12
CA THR A 95 -10.00 -31.64 -7.89
C THR A 95 -11.24 -32.52 -7.75
N SER A 96 -11.99 -32.40 -6.63
CA SER A 96 -13.20 -33.17 -6.34
C SER A 96 -14.50 -32.38 -6.63
N PHE A 97 -14.51 -31.59 -7.68
CA PHE A 97 -15.72 -30.86 -8.09
C PHE A 97 -16.73 -31.83 -8.72
N VAL A 98 -18.01 -31.79 -8.28
CA VAL A 98 -19.10 -32.64 -8.73
C VAL A 98 -20.34 -31.83 -9.00
N GLY A 99 -21.09 -32.24 -10.04
CA GLY A 99 -22.36 -31.61 -10.39
C GLY A 99 -22.20 -30.23 -10.99
N ARG A 100 -23.20 -29.38 -10.79
CA ARG A 100 -23.22 -27.99 -11.24
C ARG A 100 -23.20 -27.80 -12.75
N GLN A 101 -23.57 -28.84 -13.49
CA GLN A 101 -23.53 -28.75 -14.96
C GLN A 101 -24.45 -27.65 -15.47
N ARG A 102 -25.63 -27.47 -14.85
CA ARG A 102 -26.59 -26.43 -15.24
C ARG A 102 -26.04 -25.03 -15.05
N GLU A 103 -25.36 -24.79 -13.93
CA GLU A 103 -24.75 -23.50 -13.60
C GLU A 103 -23.54 -23.24 -14.53
N ILE A 104 -22.75 -24.29 -14.82
CA ILE A 104 -21.63 -24.18 -15.77
C ILE A 104 -22.17 -23.87 -17.17
N ASP A 105 -23.19 -24.59 -17.63
CA ASP A 105 -23.79 -24.36 -18.93
C ASP A 105 -24.42 -22.97 -19.06
N ALA A 106 -25.01 -22.48 -17.99
CA ALA A 106 -25.50 -21.08 -17.93
C ALA A 106 -24.37 -20.06 -18.04
N LEU A 107 -23.24 -20.28 -17.34
CA LEU A 107 -22.06 -19.42 -17.45
C LEU A 107 -21.41 -19.52 -18.85
N ASP A 108 -21.36 -20.72 -19.43
CA ASP A 108 -20.85 -20.94 -20.79
C ASP A 108 -21.74 -20.25 -21.84
N ALA A 109 -23.08 -20.29 -21.68
CA ALA A 109 -24.00 -19.57 -22.55
C ALA A 109 -23.77 -18.04 -22.49
N LEU A 110 -23.70 -17.47 -21.29
CA LEU A 110 -23.39 -16.06 -21.10
C LEU A 110 -22.02 -15.67 -21.68
N HIS A 111 -21.03 -16.57 -21.55
CA HIS A 111 -19.72 -16.36 -22.13
C HIS A 111 -19.76 -16.37 -23.66
N GLY A 112 -20.58 -17.25 -24.25
CA GLY A 112 -20.77 -17.34 -25.72
C GLY A 112 -21.47 -16.12 -26.32
N GLU A 113 -22.34 -15.44 -25.57
CA GLU A 113 -23.03 -14.21 -25.98
C GLU A 113 -22.11 -12.97 -25.99
N ARG A 114 -20.90 -13.07 -25.43
CA ARG A 114 -19.91 -12.00 -25.31
C ARG A 114 -19.55 -11.28 -26.62
N ALA A 115 -19.71 -11.94 -27.75
CA ALA A 115 -19.32 -11.43 -29.08
C ALA A 115 -20.22 -10.30 -29.63
N GLY A 116 -21.35 -9.97 -29.00
CA GLY A 116 -22.33 -9.01 -29.54
C GLY A 116 -22.94 -8.00 -28.58
N ALA A 117 -22.82 -8.15 -27.29
CA ALA A 117 -23.48 -7.32 -26.29
C ALA A 117 -22.49 -6.97 -25.18
N GLY A 118 -22.44 -5.80 -24.67
CA GLY A 118 -21.74 -5.27 -23.50
C GLY A 118 -20.79 -6.17 -22.69
N VAL A 119 -20.40 -5.72 -21.52
CA VAL A 119 -19.63 -6.52 -20.55
C VAL A 119 -20.53 -7.60 -19.95
N VAL A 120 -20.10 -8.86 -20.03
CA VAL A 120 -20.83 -9.95 -19.38
C VAL A 120 -20.52 -9.93 -17.88
N VAL A 121 -21.54 -9.69 -17.06
CA VAL A 121 -21.48 -9.76 -15.60
C VAL A 121 -22.39 -10.89 -15.12
N ALA A 122 -21.80 -11.96 -14.58
CA ALA A 122 -22.53 -13.07 -13.96
C ALA A 122 -22.46 -12.97 -12.44
N VAL A 123 -23.61 -13.05 -11.76
CA VAL A 123 -23.70 -13.06 -10.30
C VAL A 123 -24.10 -14.43 -9.81
N LEU A 124 -23.18 -15.16 -9.22
CA LEU A 124 -23.43 -16.43 -8.54
C LEU A 124 -23.98 -16.14 -7.14
N GLU A 125 -25.23 -16.45 -6.93
CA GLU A 125 -25.91 -16.20 -5.64
C GLU A 125 -26.39 -17.51 -4.97
N GLY A 126 -26.46 -17.49 -3.64
CA GLY A 126 -26.91 -18.65 -2.86
C GLY A 126 -26.35 -18.65 -1.44
N MET A 127 -26.68 -19.70 -0.67
CA MET A 127 -26.29 -19.80 0.75
C MET A 127 -24.76 -19.89 0.93
N ALA A 128 -24.35 -19.60 2.20
CA ALA A 128 -22.99 -19.85 2.65
C ALA A 128 -22.64 -21.34 2.56
N GLY A 129 -21.46 -21.67 2.04
CA GLY A 129 -21.02 -23.07 1.91
C GLY A 129 -21.58 -23.86 0.74
N VAL A 130 -22.45 -23.25 -0.10
CA VAL A 130 -23.06 -23.92 -1.26
C VAL A 130 -22.10 -24.14 -2.42
N GLY A 131 -20.88 -23.57 -2.35
CA GLY A 131 -19.85 -23.80 -3.35
C GLY A 131 -19.78 -22.74 -4.46
N LYS A 132 -20.30 -21.51 -4.25
CA LYS A 132 -20.25 -20.40 -5.23
C LYS A 132 -18.84 -20.08 -5.67
N THR A 133 -17.95 -19.87 -4.72
CA THR A 133 -16.54 -19.58 -4.97
C THR A 133 -15.89 -20.74 -5.75
N SER A 134 -16.20 -21.98 -5.35
CA SER A 134 -15.68 -23.17 -6.04
C SER A 134 -16.15 -23.25 -7.49
N LEU A 135 -17.42 -22.93 -7.73
CA LEU A 135 -18.00 -22.91 -9.09
C LEU A 135 -17.37 -21.78 -9.92
N ALA A 136 -17.28 -20.56 -9.36
CA ALA A 136 -16.65 -19.41 -10.03
C ALA A 136 -15.21 -19.72 -10.46
N VAL A 137 -14.41 -20.25 -9.52
CA VAL A 137 -13.01 -20.59 -9.76
C VAL A 137 -12.88 -21.74 -10.78
N GLN A 138 -13.71 -22.76 -10.64
CA GLN A 138 -13.71 -23.91 -11.56
C GLN A 138 -14.06 -23.49 -12.99
N TRP A 139 -15.09 -22.67 -13.15
CA TRP A 139 -15.47 -22.11 -14.43
C TRP A 139 -14.38 -21.16 -14.96
N ALA A 140 -13.85 -20.28 -14.14
CA ALA A 140 -12.77 -19.38 -14.53
C ALA A 140 -11.53 -20.13 -15.06
N HIS A 141 -11.15 -21.25 -14.42
CA HIS A 141 -10.08 -22.11 -14.93
C HIS A 141 -10.39 -22.76 -16.28
N ARG A 142 -11.67 -23.07 -16.55
CA ARG A 142 -12.11 -23.65 -17.82
C ARG A 142 -11.97 -22.65 -18.96
N VAL A 143 -12.35 -21.39 -18.74
CA VAL A 143 -12.38 -20.35 -19.77
C VAL A 143 -11.15 -19.43 -19.78
N LYS A 144 -10.17 -19.64 -18.91
CA LYS A 144 -9.01 -18.72 -18.76
C LYS A 144 -8.22 -18.49 -20.05
N GLN A 145 -8.25 -19.43 -21.01
CA GLN A 145 -7.55 -19.29 -22.28
C GLN A 145 -8.21 -18.26 -23.21
N ASP A 146 -9.50 -17.95 -22.98
CA ASP A 146 -10.25 -16.95 -23.72
C ASP A 146 -9.98 -15.52 -23.22
N PHE A 147 -9.16 -15.38 -22.15
CA PHE A 147 -8.76 -14.14 -21.52
C PHE A 147 -7.23 -14.02 -21.51
N PRO A 148 -6.59 -13.80 -22.67
CA PRO A 148 -5.13 -13.78 -22.80
C PRO A 148 -4.46 -12.63 -22.05
N ASP A 149 -5.19 -11.53 -21.78
CA ASP A 149 -4.65 -10.37 -21.06
C ASP A 149 -4.73 -10.51 -19.54
N GLY A 150 -5.24 -11.64 -19.03
CA GLY A 150 -5.11 -12.04 -17.65
C GLY A 150 -6.39 -12.34 -16.89
N GLN A 151 -6.20 -12.76 -15.63
CA GLN A 151 -7.27 -13.06 -14.69
C GLN A 151 -7.02 -12.33 -13.38
N LEU A 152 -7.99 -11.53 -12.96
CA LEU A 152 -8.01 -10.82 -11.70
C LEU A 152 -8.95 -11.52 -10.71
N PHE A 153 -8.52 -11.63 -9.47
CA PHE A 153 -9.34 -12.19 -8.39
C PHE A 153 -9.31 -11.26 -7.17
N ALA A 154 -10.47 -10.97 -6.59
CA ALA A 154 -10.58 -10.26 -5.33
C ALA A 154 -11.64 -10.88 -4.43
N ASN A 155 -11.30 -11.16 -3.17
CA ASN A 155 -12.27 -11.46 -2.14
C ASN A 155 -12.73 -10.14 -1.48
N LEU A 156 -13.98 -9.77 -1.70
CA LEU A 156 -14.57 -8.52 -1.25
C LEU A 156 -14.98 -8.52 0.24
N ARG A 157 -14.87 -9.67 0.92
CA ARG A 157 -15.19 -9.85 2.34
C ARG A 157 -16.58 -9.32 2.75
N GLY A 158 -17.55 -9.45 1.88
CA GLY A 158 -18.90 -8.95 2.14
C GLY A 158 -19.60 -9.60 3.33
N TYR A 159 -19.27 -10.86 3.60
CA TYR A 159 -19.78 -11.68 4.71
C TYR A 159 -18.60 -12.37 5.38
N GLY A 160 -18.23 -11.88 6.56
CA GLY A 160 -17.11 -12.39 7.33
C GLY A 160 -16.79 -11.44 8.48
N PRO A 161 -15.85 -11.79 9.36
CA PRO A 161 -15.42 -10.89 10.40
C PRO A 161 -14.61 -9.75 9.76
N GLY A 162 -14.95 -8.54 10.15
CA GLY A 162 -14.33 -7.31 9.65
C GLY A 162 -15.21 -6.55 8.66
N ALA A 163 -14.81 -5.33 8.35
CA ALA A 163 -15.50 -4.51 7.37
C ALA A 163 -15.30 -5.10 5.95
N PRO A 164 -16.30 -4.98 5.08
CA PRO A 164 -16.13 -5.24 3.67
C PRO A 164 -14.94 -4.48 3.11
N VAL A 165 -14.24 -5.07 2.15
CA VAL A 165 -13.11 -4.40 1.49
C VAL A 165 -13.63 -3.18 0.75
N ASP A 166 -12.96 -2.05 0.95
CA ASP A 166 -13.25 -0.82 0.21
C ASP A 166 -12.96 -1.05 -1.29
N PRO A 167 -13.91 -0.79 -2.18
CA PRO A 167 -13.68 -0.86 -3.63
C PRO A 167 -12.43 -0.10 -4.09
N ALA A 168 -12.11 1.01 -3.43
CA ALA A 168 -10.91 1.79 -3.72
C ALA A 168 -9.60 1.02 -3.51
N GLU A 169 -9.57 0.07 -2.55
CA GLU A 169 -8.41 -0.79 -2.32
C GLU A 169 -8.31 -1.90 -3.36
N VAL A 170 -9.44 -2.47 -3.75
CA VAL A 170 -9.50 -3.48 -4.82
C VAL A 170 -9.04 -2.88 -6.13
N LEU A 171 -9.54 -1.69 -6.49
CA LEU A 171 -9.13 -0.93 -7.67
C LEU A 171 -7.63 -0.69 -7.69
N ARG A 172 -7.06 -0.27 -6.56
CA ARG A 172 -5.61 -0.08 -6.43
C ARG A 172 -4.85 -1.37 -6.70
N SER A 173 -5.32 -2.48 -6.13
CA SER A 173 -4.70 -3.80 -6.33
C SER A 173 -4.77 -4.24 -7.79
N PHE A 174 -5.93 -4.06 -8.44
CA PHE A 174 -6.13 -4.41 -9.83
C PHE A 174 -5.29 -3.55 -10.78
N LEU A 175 -5.26 -2.24 -10.58
CA LEU A 175 -4.43 -1.33 -11.37
C LEU A 175 -2.94 -1.70 -11.29
N ARG A 176 -2.45 -2.03 -10.10
CA ARG A 176 -1.07 -2.51 -9.91
C ARG A 176 -0.82 -3.84 -10.63
N ALA A 177 -1.73 -4.80 -10.51
CA ALA A 177 -1.62 -6.09 -11.19
C ALA A 177 -1.60 -5.94 -12.73
N LEU A 178 -2.29 -4.91 -13.24
CA LEU A 178 -2.32 -4.55 -14.66
C LEU A 178 -1.13 -3.69 -15.09
N GLY A 179 -0.18 -3.41 -14.18
CA GLY A 179 1.08 -2.72 -14.48
C GLY A 179 1.05 -1.21 -14.28
N VAL A 180 0.01 -0.65 -13.66
CA VAL A 180 -0.03 0.78 -13.33
C VAL A 180 0.90 1.05 -12.14
N PRO A 181 1.87 1.97 -12.25
CA PRO A 181 2.72 2.36 -11.14
C PRO A 181 1.93 2.87 -9.94
N VAL A 182 2.43 2.63 -8.75
CA VAL A 182 1.73 3.03 -7.49
C VAL A 182 1.51 4.54 -7.44
N THR A 183 2.45 5.30 -7.99
CA THR A 183 2.42 6.77 -8.09
C THR A 183 1.29 7.30 -8.98
N ASP A 184 0.87 6.51 -9.96
CA ASP A 184 -0.11 6.92 -10.98
C ASP A 184 -1.53 6.46 -10.64
N VAL A 185 -1.70 5.74 -9.52
CA VAL A 185 -3.02 5.32 -9.04
C VAL A 185 -3.71 6.52 -8.37
N PRO A 186 -4.85 7.01 -8.91
CA PRO A 186 -5.56 8.14 -8.34
C PRO A 186 -5.97 7.94 -6.89
N ALA A 187 -6.16 9.05 -6.15
CA ALA A 187 -6.61 9.00 -4.76
C ALA A 187 -8.13 8.77 -4.65
N ASP A 188 -8.89 9.33 -5.58
CA ASP A 188 -10.34 9.27 -5.61
C ASP A 188 -10.87 7.93 -6.14
N LEU A 189 -12.04 7.49 -5.66
CA LEU A 189 -12.67 6.23 -6.05
C LEU A 189 -13.12 6.23 -7.51
N ASP A 190 -13.76 7.30 -7.94
CA ASP A 190 -14.33 7.41 -9.29
C ASP A 190 -13.21 7.53 -10.33
N ASP A 191 -12.15 8.25 -10.01
CA ASP A 191 -10.96 8.35 -10.84
C ASP A 191 -10.23 7.01 -10.97
N ARG A 192 -10.14 6.22 -9.88
CA ARG A 192 -9.61 4.85 -9.94
C ARG A 192 -10.46 3.94 -10.81
N ALA A 193 -11.77 4.02 -10.67
CA ALA A 193 -12.70 3.25 -11.48
C ALA A 193 -12.59 3.64 -12.97
N ALA A 194 -12.45 4.92 -13.27
CA ALA A 194 -12.20 5.42 -14.63
C ALA A 194 -10.84 4.93 -15.17
N SER A 195 -9.80 4.96 -14.34
CA SER A 195 -8.47 4.43 -14.68
C SER A 195 -8.51 2.93 -14.98
N LEU A 196 -9.23 2.14 -14.15
CA LEU A 196 -9.40 0.71 -14.41
C LEU A 196 -10.08 0.46 -15.76
N ARG A 197 -11.17 1.19 -16.04
CA ARG A 197 -11.87 1.08 -17.35
C ARG A 197 -10.95 1.44 -18.51
N SER A 198 -10.14 2.47 -18.35
CA SER A 198 -9.17 2.90 -19.37
C SER A 198 -8.07 1.86 -19.63
N VAL A 199 -7.53 1.28 -18.58
CA VAL A 199 -6.49 0.24 -18.66
C VAL A 199 -7.03 -1.05 -19.27
N LEU A 200 -8.29 -1.37 -19.02
CA LEU A 200 -8.96 -2.56 -19.58
C LEU A 200 -9.50 -2.35 -21.00
N ALA A 201 -9.48 -1.12 -21.52
CA ALA A 201 -9.94 -0.83 -22.86
C ALA A 201 -9.10 -1.61 -23.91
N GLY A 202 -9.76 -2.40 -24.75
CA GLY A 202 -9.11 -3.24 -25.75
C GLY A 202 -8.47 -4.53 -25.23
N ARG A 203 -8.60 -4.83 -23.92
CA ARG A 203 -8.08 -6.07 -23.31
C ARG A 203 -9.18 -7.10 -23.06
N SER A 204 -8.79 -8.38 -23.07
CA SER A 204 -9.63 -9.51 -22.71
C SER A 204 -9.20 -10.04 -21.34
N VAL A 205 -9.86 -9.56 -20.29
CA VAL A 205 -9.54 -9.90 -18.89
C VAL A 205 -10.76 -10.52 -18.20
N LEU A 206 -10.55 -11.62 -17.47
CA LEU A 206 -11.54 -12.21 -16.58
C LEU A 206 -11.38 -11.64 -15.17
N ILE A 207 -12.47 -11.14 -14.60
CA ILE A 207 -12.51 -10.62 -13.24
C ILE A 207 -13.42 -11.50 -12.38
N VAL A 208 -12.88 -12.03 -11.29
CA VAL A 208 -13.65 -12.79 -10.29
C VAL A 208 -13.71 -12.00 -9.00
N LEU A 209 -14.91 -11.58 -8.61
CA LEU A 209 -15.21 -10.84 -7.39
C LEU A 209 -15.93 -11.75 -6.41
N ASP A 210 -15.18 -12.28 -5.45
CA ASP A 210 -15.72 -13.26 -4.51
C ASP A 210 -16.30 -12.58 -3.26
N ASN A 211 -17.39 -13.14 -2.74
CA ASN A 211 -18.02 -12.75 -1.48
C ASN A 211 -18.43 -11.26 -1.42
N ALA A 212 -19.14 -10.77 -2.43
CA ALA A 212 -19.67 -9.41 -2.47
C ALA A 212 -20.86 -9.24 -1.50
N ARG A 213 -20.95 -8.07 -0.84
CA ARG A 213 -22.03 -7.72 0.09
C ARG A 213 -23.13 -6.89 -0.58
N SER A 214 -22.78 -5.98 -1.45
CA SER A 214 -23.71 -5.05 -2.09
C SER A 214 -23.31 -4.74 -3.53
N ALA A 215 -24.26 -4.22 -4.32
CA ALA A 215 -24.01 -3.71 -5.66
C ALA A 215 -23.01 -2.55 -5.66
N ASP A 216 -23.04 -1.70 -4.65
CA ASP A 216 -22.15 -0.53 -4.54
C ASP A 216 -20.70 -0.93 -4.36
N GLN A 217 -20.44 -2.09 -3.71
CA GLN A 217 -19.10 -2.64 -3.58
C GLN A 217 -18.54 -3.14 -4.91
N VAL A 218 -19.41 -3.61 -5.81
CA VAL A 218 -19.02 -4.22 -7.10
C VAL A 218 -18.97 -3.20 -8.23
N ARG A 219 -19.91 -2.25 -8.27
CA ARG A 219 -20.10 -1.31 -9.38
C ARG A 219 -18.82 -0.57 -9.79
N PRO A 220 -18.00 -0.03 -8.88
CA PRO A 220 -16.76 0.64 -9.25
C PRO A 220 -15.72 -0.29 -9.91
N LEU A 221 -15.83 -1.61 -9.70
CA LEU A 221 -14.89 -2.63 -10.17
C LEU A 221 -15.25 -3.17 -11.56
N LEU A 222 -16.37 -2.75 -12.13
CA LEU A 222 -16.83 -3.24 -13.43
C LEU A 222 -16.03 -2.62 -14.57
N PRO A 223 -15.56 -3.44 -15.54
CA PRO A 223 -14.90 -2.94 -16.74
C PRO A 223 -15.91 -2.27 -17.68
N GLY A 224 -15.41 -1.47 -18.63
CA GLY A 224 -16.22 -0.83 -19.67
C GLY A 224 -16.06 -1.45 -21.06
N HIS A 225 -15.30 -2.56 -21.19
CA HIS A 225 -14.94 -3.15 -22.48
C HIS A 225 -15.52 -4.56 -22.66
N THR A 226 -16.11 -4.82 -23.82
CA THR A 226 -16.78 -6.07 -24.17
C THR A 226 -15.88 -7.30 -24.19
N GLY A 227 -14.55 -7.13 -24.28
CA GLY A 227 -13.55 -8.20 -24.16
C GLY A 227 -13.46 -8.79 -22.76
N CYS A 228 -13.93 -8.09 -21.72
CA CYS A 228 -13.88 -8.53 -20.33
C CYS A 228 -15.14 -9.30 -19.93
N ALA A 229 -14.99 -10.18 -18.91
CA ALA A 229 -16.10 -10.81 -18.22
C ALA A 229 -15.91 -10.70 -16.72
N VAL A 230 -17.00 -10.58 -15.98
CA VAL A 230 -16.99 -10.49 -14.52
C VAL A 230 -17.86 -11.58 -13.93
N VAL A 231 -17.29 -12.34 -12.99
CA VAL A 231 -18.05 -13.29 -12.17
C VAL A 231 -18.04 -12.80 -10.73
N VAL A 232 -19.21 -12.57 -10.19
CA VAL A 232 -19.39 -12.11 -8.81
C VAL A 232 -20.01 -13.24 -8.00
N THR A 233 -19.49 -13.51 -6.81
CA THR A 233 -20.19 -14.39 -5.87
C THR A 233 -20.78 -13.58 -4.72
N SER A 234 -22.00 -13.89 -4.33
CA SER A 234 -22.66 -13.20 -3.21
C SER A 234 -23.61 -14.14 -2.45
N ARG A 235 -23.82 -13.81 -1.16
CA ARG A 235 -24.88 -14.46 -0.34
C ARG A 235 -26.20 -13.71 -0.44
N ALA A 236 -26.19 -12.48 -0.97
CA ALA A 236 -27.39 -11.69 -1.21
C ALA A 236 -27.65 -11.55 -2.71
N ALA A 237 -28.91 -11.38 -3.06
CA ALA A 237 -29.31 -10.99 -4.39
C ALA A 237 -28.87 -9.54 -4.65
N LEU A 238 -27.91 -9.34 -5.56
CA LEU A 238 -27.38 -8.01 -5.90
C LEU A 238 -28.27 -7.33 -6.96
N HIS A 239 -29.54 -7.10 -6.64
CA HIS A 239 -30.52 -6.50 -7.57
C HIS A 239 -30.03 -5.20 -8.23
N GLY A 240 -29.26 -4.38 -7.49
CA GLY A 240 -28.70 -3.15 -8.01
C GLY A 240 -27.74 -3.36 -9.17
N LEU A 241 -27.08 -4.52 -9.29
CA LEU A 241 -26.23 -4.85 -10.44
C LEU A 241 -27.04 -5.28 -11.67
N THR A 242 -28.15 -6.00 -11.46
CA THR A 242 -29.05 -6.36 -12.56
C THR A 242 -29.65 -5.11 -13.22
N ILE A 243 -30.01 -4.11 -12.41
CA ILE A 243 -30.61 -2.86 -12.92
C ILE A 243 -29.57 -1.94 -13.56
N SER A 244 -28.37 -1.83 -12.95
CA SER A 244 -27.36 -0.82 -13.35
C SER A 244 -26.27 -1.32 -14.30
N ALA A 245 -26.10 -2.62 -14.39
CA ALA A 245 -25.01 -3.25 -15.16
C ALA A 245 -25.46 -4.47 -15.97
N ASP A 246 -26.76 -4.65 -16.13
CA ASP A 246 -27.37 -5.79 -16.87
C ASP A 246 -26.78 -7.15 -16.43
N ALA A 247 -26.53 -7.29 -15.12
CA ALA A 247 -25.88 -8.47 -14.57
C ALA A 247 -26.84 -9.67 -14.58
N HIS A 248 -26.36 -10.78 -15.09
CA HIS A 248 -27.08 -12.05 -15.15
C HIS A 248 -26.96 -12.79 -13.82
N ARG A 249 -28.08 -13.10 -13.19
CA ARG A 249 -28.12 -13.86 -11.95
C ARG A 249 -28.09 -15.34 -12.24
N VAL A 250 -27.15 -16.05 -11.66
CA VAL A 250 -27.02 -17.50 -11.71
C VAL A 250 -27.18 -18.02 -10.28
N PRO A 251 -28.38 -18.47 -9.91
CA PRO A 251 -28.60 -19.04 -8.58
C PRO A 251 -27.84 -20.36 -8.46
N VAL A 252 -27.12 -20.52 -7.35
CA VAL A 252 -26.38 -21.74 -7.02
C VAL A 252 -27.15 -22.46 -5.92
N PRO A 253 -27.98 -23.46 -6.28
CA PRO A 253 -28.78 -24.22 -5.32
C PRO A 253 -27.91 -25.16 -4.49
N LEU A 254 -28.51 -25.82 -3.51
CA LEU A 254 -27.88 -26.96 -2.85
C LEU A 254 -27.63 -28.07 -3.85
N LEU A 255 -26.65 -28.92 -3.58
CA LEU A 255 -26.45 -30.13 -4.40
C LEU A 255 -27.67 -31.03 -4.27
N THR A 256 -28.07 -31.63 -5.36
CA THR A 256 -29.07 -32.68 -5.37
C THR A 256 -28.61 -33.87 -4.52
N GLU A 257 -29.53 -34.74 -4.12
CA GLU A 257 -29.17 -35.94 -3.38
C GLU A 257 -28.17 -36.80 -4.16
N GLN A 258 -28.36 -36.92 -5.45
CA GLN A 258 -27.48 -37.70 -6.35
C GLN A 258 -26.09 -37.08 -6.48
N GLU A 259 -25.98 -35.74 -6.59
CA GLU A 259 -24.70 -35.00 -6.58
C GLU A 259 -24.02 -35.12 -5.22
N SER A 260 -24.80 -35.05 -4.13
CA SER A 260 -24.31 -35.21 -2.77
C SER A 260 -23.71 -36.60 -2.53
N PHE A 261 -24.40 -37.64 -2.97
CA PHE A 261 -23.87 -39.02 -2.96
C PHE A 261 -22.59 -39.12 -3.83
N SER A 262 -22.60 -38.53 -5.01
CA SER A 262 -21.45 -38.57 -5.92
C SER A 262 -20.25 -37.84 -5.35
N LEU A 263 -20.48 -36.75 -4.65
CA LEU A 263 -19.44 -36.00 -3.94
C LEU A 263 -18.86 -36.81 -2.78
N LEU A 264 -19.73 -37.41 -1.96
CA LEU A 264 -19.32 -38.26 -0.83
C LEU A 264 -18.54 -39.50 -1.32
N ASP A 265 -18.99 -40.16 -2.38
CA ASP A 265 -18.32 -41.36 -2.94
C ASP A 265 -16.90 -41.00 -3.45
N ARG A 266 -16.75 -39.83 -4.11
CA ARG A 266 -15.41 -39.33 -4.52
C ARG A 266 -14.50 -39.05 -3.35
N LEU A 267 -15.06 -38.47 -2.28
CA LEU A 267 -14.29 -38.04 -1.09
C LEU A 267 -13.90 -39.22 -0.23
N ALA A 268 -14.78 -40.25 -0.11
CA ALA A 268 -14.53 -41.43 0.68
C ALA A 268 -13.47 -42.39 0.10
N GLY A 269 -13.07 -42.18 -1.18
CA GLY A 269 -12.04 -42.94 -1.90
C GLY A 269 -12.55 -44.14 -2.67
N LYS A 270 -11.92 -44.39 -3.82
CA LYS A 270 -12.29 -45.53 -4.71
C LYS A 270 -12.13 -46.89 -4.00
N GLY A 271 -13.24 -47.61 -3.79
CA GLY A 271 -13.22 -48.94 -3.25
C GLY A 271 -13.97 -49.18 -1.94
N LYS A 272 -14.41 -48.11 -1.23
CA LYS A 272 -15.29 -48.27 -0.08
C LYS A 272 -16.74 -48.35 -0.53
N ARG A 273 -17.28 -49.60 -0.66
CA ARG A 273 -18.72 -49.81 -0.79
C ARG A 273 -19.33 -49.64 0.60
N PHE A 274 -20.13 -48.62 0.79
CA PHE A 274 -20.90 -48.44 2.01
C PHE A 274 -22.02 -49.50 2.04
N ALA A 275 -21.94 -50.46 2.98
CA ALA A 275 -22.92 -51.53 3.15
C ALA A 275 -24.27 -51.03 3.69
N ASP A 276 -24.26 -49.94 4.45
CA ASP A 276 -25.44 -49.33 5.05
C ASP A 276 -25.86 -48.05 4.28
N ARG A 277 -26.72 -48.27 3.29
CA ARG A 277 -27.28 -47.16 2.50
C ARG A 277 -28.19 -46.24 3.31
N THR A 278 -28.78 -46.71 4.38
CA THR A 278 -29.68 -45.92 5.22
C THR A 278 -28.88 -44.92 6.03
N ALA A 279 -27.79 -45.34 6.67
CA ALA A 279 -26.90 -44.47 7.38
C ALA A 279 -26.24 -43.43 6.44
N LEU A 280 -25.94 -43.78 5.21
CA LEU A 280 -25.40 -42.86 4.21
C LEU A 280 -26.44 -41.83 3.75
N ALA A 281 -27.71 -42.27 3.56
CA ALA A 281 -28.82 -41.39 3.24
C ALA A 281 -29.10 -40.39 4.38
N ASP A 282 -29.08 -40.84 5.64
CA ASP A 282 -29.22 -39.95 6.81
C ASP A 282 -28.11 -38.89 6.88
N MET A 283 -26.87 -39.24 6.52
CA MET A 283 -25.75 -38.31 6.47
C MET A 283 -25.88 -37.31 5.32
N VAL A 284 -26.27 -37.75 4.13
CA VAL A 284 -26.53 -36.87 2.98
C VAL A 284 -27.65 -35.90 3.33
N SER A 285 -28.74 -36.40 3.88
CA SER A 285 -29.86 -35.60 4.36
C SER A 285 -29.41 -34.60 5.43
N GLY A 286 -28.62 -35.05 6.41
CA GLY A 286 -28.06 -34.21 7.47
C GLY A 286 -27.10 -33.11 6.99
N CYS A 287 -26.44 -33.29 5.85
CA CYS A 287 -25.63 -32.26 5.20
C CYS A 287 -26.47 -31.24 4.43
N GLY A 288 -27.76 -31.49 4.21
CA GLY A 288 -28.67 -30.61 3.51
C GLY A 288 -28.22 -30.24 2.09
N GLY A 289 -27.48 -31.10 1.41
CA GLY A 289 -26.91 -30.81 0.09
C GLY A 289 -25.81 -29.74 0.08
N LEU A 290 -25.25 -29.42 1.24
CA LEU A 290 -24.22 -28.39 1.35
C LEU A 290 -22.84 -29.00 1.05
N PRO A 291 -22.13 -28.56 -0.02
CA PRO A 291 -20.85 -29.16 -0.41
C PRO A 291 -19.82 -29.17 0.71
N LEU A 292 -19.78 -28.09 1.50
CA LEU A 292 -18.86 -28.00 2.62
C LEU A 292 -19.16 -29.09 3.68
N ALA A 293 -20.43 -29.22 4.06
CA ALA A 293 -20.85 -30.24 5.00
C ALA A 293 -20.53 -31.65 4.48
N LEU A 294 -20.84 -31.90 3.19
CA LEU A 294 -20.56 -33.17 2.52
C LEU A 294 -19.04 -33.47 2.48
N ARG A 295 -18.21 -32.46 2.26
CA ARG A 295 -16.76 -32.65 2.27
C ARG A 295 -16.26 -33.07 3.65
N ILE A 296 -16.73 -32.41 4.71
CA ILE A 296 -16.38 -32.78 6.09
C ILE A 296 -16.83 -34.20 6.40
N VAL A 297 -18.02 -34.58 6.02
CA VAL A 297 -18.53 -35.94 6.24
C VAL A 297 -17.78 -36.94 5.40
N GLY A 298 -17.53 -36.66 4.11
CA GLY A 298 -16.82 -37.55 3.19
C GLY A 298 -15.43 -37.92 3.69
N GLU A 299 -14.70 -36.92 4.21
CA GLU A 299 -13.37 -37.16 4.76
C GLU A 299 -13.41 -38.01 6.03
N ARG A 300 -14.39 -37.77 6.89
CA ARG A 300 -14.62 -38.65 8.07
C ARG A 300 -14.89 -40.08 7.65
N LEU A 301 -15.70 -40.28 6.63
CA LEU A 301 -15.99 -41.61 6.09
C LEU A 301 -14.73 -42.26 5.50
N ALA A 302 -13.78 -41.47 5.01
CA ALA A 302 -12.48 -41.96 4.56
C ALA A 302 -11.65 -42.55 5.70
N HIS A 303 -11.72 -41.95 6.88
CA HIS A 303 -10.87 -42.29 8.03
C HIS A 303 -11.54 -43.16 9.13
N HIS A 304 -12.87 -43.08 9.24
CA HIS A 304 -13.60 -43.83 10.28
C HIS A 304 -14.40 -45.02 9.73
N ARG A 305 -14.31 -46.19 10.44
CA ARG A 305 -14.99 -47.45 10.01
C ARG A 305 -16.43 -47.59 10.54
N ASN A 306 -16.91 -46.72 11.44
CA ASN A 306 -18.21 -46.86 12.06
C ASN A 306 -19.20 -45.74 11.66
N LEU A 307 -19.96 -46.01 10.61
CA LEU A 307 -21.02 -45.15 10.06
C LEU A 307 -22.15 -44.84 11.07
N ALA A 308 -22.50 -45.81 11.93
CA ALA A 308 -23.61 -45.65 12.85
C ALA A 308 -23.35 -44.59 13.93
N ASN A 309 -22.12 -44.45 14.40
CA ASN A 309 -21.73 -43.43 15.37
C ASN A 309 -21.75 -42.03 14.75
N VAL A 310 -21.38 -41.91 13.47
CA VAL A 310 -21.40 -40.64 12.73
C VAL A 310 -22.85 -40.22 12.51
N ALA A 311 -23.73 -41.15 12.11
CA ALA A 311 -25.16 -40.89 11.91
C ALA A 311 -25.91 -40.53 13.21
N SER A 312 -25.55 -41.16 14.37
CA SER A 312 -26.21 -40.90 15.64
C SER A 312 -25.89 -39.55 16.24
N SER A 313 -24.68 -39.00 15.95
CA SER A 313 -24.26 -37.68 16.43
C SER A 313 -24.91 -36.51 15.67
N MET A 314 -25.60 -36.78 14.55
CA MET A 314 -26.29 -35.77 13.73
C MET A 314 -27.53 -35.14 14.39
N ARG A 315 -27.84 -35.48 15.63
CA ARG A 315 -29.12 -35.12 16.24
C ARG A 315 -29.07 -34.05 17.31
N SER A 316 -27.92 -33.40 17.59
CA SER A 316 -27.83 -32.38 18.65
C SER A 316 -27.61 -30.96 18.09
N ALA A 317 -28.44 -30.00 18.50
CA ALA A 317 -28.42 -28.62 18.04
C ALA A 317 -27.87 -27.66 19.12
N GLY A 318 -27.13 -26.59 18.68
CA GLY A 318 -26.75 -25.50 19.55
C GLY A 318 -25.83 -24.47 18.83
N GLY A 319 -26.14 -23.17 18.99
CA GLY A 319 -25.30 -22.06 18.58
C GLY A 319 -25.84 -21.14 17.47
N ARG A 320 -25.10 -20.10 17.13
CA ARG A 320 -25.45 -19.06 16.12
C ARG A 320 -25.77 -19.62 14.72
N LEU A 321 -25.25 -20.74 14.40
CA LEU A 321 -25.55 -21.46 13.16
C LEU A 321 -27.02 -21.96 13.11
N ALA A 322 -27.75 -21.90 14.22
CA ALA A 322 -29.19 -22.16 14.25
C ALA A 322 -29.99 -21.21 13.32
N ALA A 323 -29.46 -20.06 13.03
CA ALA A 323 -30.05 -19.12 12.05
C ALA A 323 -29.95 -19.55 10.58
N LEU A 324 -29.14 -20.57 10.29
CA LEU A 324 -29.02 -21.17 8.98
C LEU A 324 -29.81 -22.50 8.88
N THR A 325 -30.61 -22.87 9.89
CA THR A 325 -31.47 -24.03 9.88
C THR A 325 -32.80 -23.70 9.22
N THR A 326 -33.18 -24.50 8.24
CA THR A 326 -34.60 -24.66 7.86
C THR A 326 -35.35 -25.36 8.99
N GLU A 327 -36.68 -25.23 9.05
CA GLU A 327 -37.53 -25.70 10.15
C GLU A 327 -37.40 -27.19 10.50
N GLU A 328 -36.71 -27.99 9.72
CA GLU A 328 -36.41 -29.39 10.00
C GLU A 328 -35.10 -29.52 10.80
N LYS A 329 -35.27 -29.96 12.04
CA LYS A 329 -34.22 -30.13 13.07
C LYS A 329 -33.03 -31.04 12.69
N THR A 330 -33.10 -31.73 11.57
CA THR A 330 -32.16 -32.78 11.15
C THR A 330 -31.08 -32.30 10.15
N THR A 331 -31.18 -31.06 9.66
CA THR A 331 -30.33 -30.55 8.57
C THR A 331 -29.47 -29.33 8.92
N SER A 332 -29.10 -29.18 10.18
CA SER A 332 -28.38 -28.00 10.66
C SER A 332 -26.88 -28.16 10.50
N LEU A 333 -26.25 -27.21 9.84
CA LEU A 333 -24.79 -27.12 9.67
C LEU A 333 -24.02 -27.14 11.01
N PRO A 334 -24.51 -26.55 12.12
CA PRO A 334 -23.92 -26.68 13.44
C PRO A 334 -23.74 -28.14 13.86
N SER A 335 -24.71 -28.99 13.53
CA SER A 335 -24.62 -30.43 13.86
C SER A 335 -23.50 -31.11 13.07
N VAL A 336 -23.30 -30.72 11.83
CA VAL A 336 -22.20 -31.26 10.98
C VAL A 336 -20.85 -30.79 11.46
N LEU A 337 -20.74 -29.50 11.81
CA LEU A 337 -19.50 -28.94 12.39
C LEU A 337 -19.22 -29.51 13.77
N SER A 338 -20.24 -29.73 14.61
CA SER A 338 -20.08 -30.32 15.93
C SER A 338 -19.44 -31.72 15.86
N TRP A 339 -19.73 -32.51 14.85
CA TRP A 339 -19.11 -33.84 14.74
C TRP A 339 -17.63 -33.79 14.42
N SER A 340 -17.24 -32.86 13.51
CA SER A 340 -15.83 -32.67 13.24
C SER A 340 -15.12 -32.19 14.50
N TYR A 341 -15.78 -31.31 15.25
CA TYR A 341 -15.30 -30.79 16.51
C TYR A 341 -15.25 -31.89 17.61
N ASP A 342 -16.34 -32.64 17.82
CA ASP A 342 -16.46 -33.65 18.90
C ASP A 342 -15.53 -34.85 18.68
N ALA A 343 -15.04 -35.05 17.46
CA ALA A 343 -14.06 -36.07 17.14
C ALA A 343 -12.60 -35.59 17.33
N LEU A 344 -12.37 -34.31 17.59
CA LEU A 344 -11.03 -33.82 17.86
C LEU A 344 -10.52 -34.31 19.23
N PRO A 345 -9.19 -34.54 19.35
CA PRO A 345 -8.56 -34.61 20.63
C PRO A 345 -8.82 -33.33 21.45
N GLY A 346 -8.88 -33.46 22.78
CA GLY A 346 -9.30 -32.35 23.65
C GLY A 346 -8.43 -31.09 23.51
N ASP A 347 -7.11 -31.26 23.32
CA ASP A 347 -6.16 -30.20 23.07
C ASP A 347 -6.39 -29.50 21.70
N VAL A 348 -6.69 -30.26 20.64
CA VAL A 348 -7.00 -29.75 19.31
C VAL A 348 -8.34 -29.01 19.32
N ALA A 349 -9.35 -29.55 20.03
CA ALA A 349 -10.64 -28.88 20.21
C ALA A 349 -10.50 -27.54 20.97
N SER A 350 -9.68 -27.49 22.01
CA SER A 350 -9.35 -26.25 22.71
C SER A 350 -8.60 -25.27 21.80
N GLY A 351 -7.68 -25.79 20.98
CA GLY A 351 -6.99 -25.00 19.94
C GLY A 351 -7.97 -24.36 18.97
N LEU A 352 -8.95 -25.10 18.46
CA LEU A 352 -9.98 -24.58 17.56
C LEU A 352 -10.77 -23.45 18.22
N ARG A 353 -11.19 -23.61 19.49
CA ARG A 353 -11.93 -22.59 20.22
C ARG A 353 -11.14 -21.30 20.37
N LEU A 354 -9.87 -21.40 20.74
CA LEU A 354 -9.00 -20.24 20.88
C LEU A 354 -8.70 -19.57 19.51
N LEU A 355 -8.41 -20.36 18.47
CA LEU A 355 -8.23 -19.84 17.10
C LEU A 355 -9.49 -19.14 16.58
N GLY A 356 -10.69 -19.57 17.01
CA GLY A 356 -11.95 -18.89 16.72
C GLY A 356 -12.02 -17.44 17.23
N LEU A 357 -11.18 -17.08 18.21
CA LEU A 357 -11.05 -15.70 18.72
C LEU A 357 -10.18 -14.82 17.80
N HIS A 358 -9.43 -15.40 16.86
CA HIS A 358 -8.55 -14.63 15.99
C HIS A 358 -9.38 -13.63 15.16
N PRO A 359 -9.06 -12.32 15.25
CA PRO A 359 -9.91 -11.30 14.63
C PRO A 359 -9.68 -11.16 13.12
N GLY A 360 -8.52 -11.55 12.63
CA GLY A 360 -8.12 -11.43 11.22
C GLY A 360 -8.65 -12.55 10.34
N PRO A 361 -8.60 -12.38 9.02
CA PRO A 361 -9.09 -13.37 8.06
C PRO A 361 -8.22 -14.62 7.98
N HIS A 362 -6.92 -14.47 8.15
CA HIS A 362 -5.92 -15.52 8.09
C HIS A 362 -4.77 -15.20 9.07
N TRP A 363 -3.96 -16.18 9.39
CA TRP A 363 -2.82 -16.05 10.29
C TRP A 363 -1.70 -17.03 9.91
N ASP A 364 -0.49 -16.76 10.36
CA ASP A 364 0.65 -17.66 10.27
C ASP A 364 0.78 -18.53 11.53
N THR A 365 1.77 -19.40 11.53
CA THR A 365 2.05 -20.28 12.67
C THR A 365 2.45 -19.49 13.92
N ALA A 366 3.14 -18.37 13.78
CA ALA A 366 3.60 -17.57 14.91
C ALA A 366 2.43 -16.84 15.61
N ALA A 367 1.52 -16.25 14.85
CA ALA A 367 0.29 -15.66 15.39
C ALA A 367 -0.60 -16.71 16.08
N ALA A 368 -0.69 -17.92 15.48
CA ALA A 368 -1.37 -19.05 16.13
C ALA A 368 -0.70 -19.45 17.44
N ALA A 369 0.63 -19.56 17.48
CA ALA A 369 1.40 -19.91 18.68
C ALA A 369 1.16 -18.88 19.80
N ALA A 370 1.20 -17.59 19.47
CA ALA A 370 0.92 -16.52 20.41
C ALA A 370 -0.51 -16.63 20.98
N LEU A 371 -1.51 -16.84 20.11
CA LEU A 371 -2.90 -16.96 20.52
C LEU A 371 -3.12 -18.20 21.41
N LEU A 372 -2.58 -19.35 21.00
CA LEU A 372 -2.70 -20.62 21.73
C LEU A 372 -1.88 -20.63 23.03
N GLY A 373 -0.76 -19.92 23.06
CA GLY A 373 0.22 -19.96 24.16
C GLY A 373 0.98 -21.28 24.19
N THR A 374 1.32 -21.81 23.01
CA THR A 374 2.06 -23.06 22.81
C THR A 374 3.35 -22.78 22.02
N ASP A 375 4.32 -23.70 22.11
CA ASP A 375 5.52 -23.59 21.30
C ASP A 375 5.26 -23.88 19.81
N PRO A 376 6.15 -23.49 18.89
CA PRO A 376 5.93 -23.65 17.45
C PRO A 376 5.72 -25.11 17.00
N PRO A 377 6.45 -26.12 17.50
CA PRO A 377 6.20 -27.52 17.16
C PRO A 377 4.81 -28.01 17.56
N GLU A 378 4.38 -27.69 18.77
CA GLU A 378 3.04 -28.06 19.27
C GLU A 378 1.95 -27.31 18.51
N THR A 379 2.13 -26.03 18.25
CA THR A 379 1.23 -25.24 17.43
C THR A 379 1.04 -25.87 16.06
N ARG A 380 2.14 -26.25 15.40
CA ARG A 380 2.09 -26.90 14.08
C ARG A 380 1.30 -28.18 14.12
N ARG A 381 1.56 -29.04 15.12
CA ARG A 381 0.80 -30.27 15.32
C ARG A 381 -0.72 -30.02 15.45
N LEU A 382 -1.11 -29.01 16.22
CA LEU A 382 -2.51 -28.63 16.38
C LEU A 382 -3.11 -28.10 15.07
N LEU A 383 -2.38 -27.25 14.35
CA LEU A 383 -2.83 -26.71 13.07
C LEU A 383 -2.98 -27.80 12.01
N ASP A 384 -1.99 -28.70 11.91
CA ASP A 384 -2.04 -29.82 10.95
C ASP A 384 -3.23 -30.75 11.25
N ALA A 385 -3.51 -31.04 12.54
CA ALA A 385 -4.68 -31.82 12.93
C ALA A 385 -6.01 -31.15 12.54
N LEU A 386 -6.08 -29.82 12.64
CA LEU A 386 -7.26 -29.05 12.20
C LEU A 386 -7.38 -29.01 10.68
N VAL A 387 -6.26 -28.95 9.95
CA VAL A 387 -6.24 -29.02 8.48
C VAL A 387 -6.68 -30.40 8.02
N ASP A 388 -6.16 -31.46 8.64
CA ASP A 388 -6.55 -32.85 8.34
C ASP A 388 -8.03 -33.12 8.61
N SER A 389 -8.62 -32.37 9.56
CA SER A 389 -10.04 -32.44 9.88
C SER A 389 -10.91 -31.53 8.99
N HIS A 390 -10.33 -30.83 8.02
CA HIS A 390 -10.97 -29.83 7.14
C HIS A 390 -11.70 -28.69 7.91
N LEU A 391 -11.31 -28.47 9.13
CA LEU A 391 -11.78 -27.34 9.94
C LEU A 391 -10.91 -26.10 9.75
N LEU A 392 -9.74 -26.27 9.14
CA LEU A 392 -8.80 -25.21 8.84
C LEU A 392 -8.29 -25.37 7.42
N LEU A 393 -8.15 -24.27 6.70
CA LEU A 393 -7.54 -24.23 5.38
C LEU A 393 -6.09 -23.77 5.49
N ALA A 394 -5.19 -24.47 4.83
CA ALA A 394 -3.78 -24.08 4.75
C ALA A 394 -3.46 -23.58 3.34
N HIS A 395 -2.91 -22.39 3.23
CA HIS A 395 -2.39 -21.83 2.00
C HIS A 395 -0.94 -22.30 1.81
N ARG A 396 -0.71 -23.18 0.84
CA ARG A 396 0.62 -23.77 0.59
C ARG A 396 1.65 -22.77 0.08
N ALA A 397 1.20 -21.68 -0.53
CA ALA A 397 2.10 -20.70 -1.14
C ALA A 397 2.80 -19.82 -0.10
N ASP A 398 2.12 -19.48 0.98
CA ASP A 398 2.57 -18.51 1.99
C ASP A 398 2.60 -19.06 3.43
N GLY A 399 2.25 -20.34 3.61
CA GLY A 399 2.24 -21.01 4.91
C GLY A 399 1.20 -20.49 5.89
N ARG A 400 0.18 -19.78 5.40
CA ARG A 400 -0.88 -19.17 6.21
C ARG A 400 -2.08 -20.10 6.36
N PHE A 401 -2.89 -19.81 7.37
CA PHE A 401 -4.08 -20.58 7.72
C PHE A 401 -5.29 -19.64 7.74
N GLU A 402 -6.45 -20.19 7.37
CA GLU A 402 -7.71 -19.49 7.48
C GLU A 402 -8.85 -20.45 7.84
N PHE A 403 -9.87 -19.92 8.49
CA PHE A 403 -11.13 -20.64 8.62
C PHE A 403 -12.04 -20.32 7.43
N HIS A 404 -12.74 -21.36 6.96
CA HIS A 404 -13.96 -21.10 6.21
C HIS A 404 -14.94 -20.32 7.11
N ASP A 405 -15.68 -19.35 6.58
CA ASP A 405 -16.53 -18.44 7.34
C ASP A 405 -17.43 -19.16 8.37
N LEU A 406 -18.05 -20.26 7.97
CA LEU A 406 -18.96 -21.04 8.84
C LEU A 406 -18.23 -21.78 9.96
N VAL A 407 -17.02 -22.23 9.67
CA VAL A 407 -16.18 -22.87 10.69
C VAL A 407 -15.68 -21.81 11.69
N ARG A 408 -15.34 -20.64 11.20
CA ARG A 408 -14.96 -19.50 12.05
C ARG A 408 -16.09 -19.11 13.00
N ASP A 409 -17.32 -18.95 12.48
CA ASP A 409 -18.49 -18.62 13.31
C ASP A 409 -18.77 -19.72 14.33
N TYR A 410 -18.61 -20.97 13.93
CA TYR A 410 -18.75 -22.10 14.83
C TYR A 410 -17.66 -22.10 15.92
N ALA A 411 -16.40 -21.93 15.55
CA ALA A 411 -15.29 -21.89 16.49
C ALA A 411 -15.43 -20.73 17.47
N ARG A 412 -15.87 -19.56 16.97
CA ARG A 412 -16.13 -18.38 17.79
C ARG A 412 -17.28 -18.62 18.79
N GLY A 413 -18.37 -19.24 18.36
CA GLY A 413 -19.47 -19.60 19.23
C GLY A 413 -19.06 -20.63 20.31
N ARG A 414 -18.12 -21.52 19.98
CA ARG A 414 -17.56 -22.48 20.95
C ARG A 414 -16.50 -21.88 21.88
N ALA A 415 -15.95 -20.70 21.53
CA ALA A 415 -14.94 -20.04 22.34
C ALA A 415 -15.45 -19.68 23.75
N ASP A 416 -16.77 -19.48 23.90
CA ASP A 416 -17.39 -19.21 25.20
C ASP A 416 -17.29 -20.39 26.18
N GLU A 417 -16.95 -21.59 25.71
CA GLU A 417 -16.64 -22.76 26.55
C GLU A 417 -15.27 -22.65 27.25
N GLU A 418 -14.37 -21.82 26.72
CA GLU A 418 -13.11 -21.52 27.38
C GLU A 418 -13.33 -20.52 28.52
N PRO A 419 -12.64 -20.68 29.67
CA PRO A 419 -12.70 -19.71 30.76
C PRO A 419 -12.39 -18.29 30.29
N ALA A 420 -13.14 -17.31 30.77
CA ALA A 420 -13.01 -15.90 30.37
C ALA A 420 -11.56 -15.39 30.52
N GLY A 421 -10.87 -15.74 31.63
CA GLY A 421 -9.47 -15.37 31.84
C GLY A 421 -8.53 -15.96 30.80
N ARG A 422 -8.81 -17.18 30.30
CA ARG A 422 -7.99 -17.82 29.26
C ARG A 422 -8.22 -17.15 27.91
N ARG A 423 -9.46 -16.79 27.58
CA ARG A 423 -9.80 -16.05 26.36
C ARG A 423 -9.11 -14.67 26.35
N SER A 424 -9.23 -13.92 27.44
CA SER A 424 -8.56 -12.61 27.55
C SER A 424 -7.04 -12.71 27.48
N ALA A 425 -6.45 -13.73 28.14
CA ALA A 425 -5.01 -13.96 28.06
C ALA A 425 -4.55 -14.34 26.63
N ALA A 426 -5.34 -15.14 25.90
CA ALA A 426 -5.05 -15.49 24.51
C ALA A 426 -5.07 -14.28 23.58
N LEU A 427 -6.14 -13.46 23.66
CA LEU A 427 -6.25 -12.22 22.86
C LEU A 427 -5.14 -11.24 23.19
N ARG A 428 -4.77 -11.11 24.46
CA ARG A 428 -3.65 -10.25 24.88
C ARG A 428 -2.32 -10.72 24.27
N ARG A 429 -1.98 -12.00 24.35
CA ARG A 429 -0.76 -12.56 23.73
C ARG A 429 -0.72 -12.30 22.23
N LEU A 430 -1.86 -12.51 21.53
CA LEU A 430 -1.94 -12.23 20.10
C LEU A 430 -1.72 -10.75 19.82
N ALA A 431 -2.36 -9.86 20.56
CA ALA A 431 -2.20 -8.43 20.38
C ALA A 431 -0.76 -7.98 20.62
N GLU A 432 -0.13 -8.46 21.71
CA GLU A 432 1.28 -8.21 22.01
C GLU A 432 2.20 -8.69 20.88
N HIS A 433 1.98 -9.92 20.37
CA HIS A 433 2.71 -10.46 19.23
C HIS A 433 2.56 -9.61 17.97
N CYS A 434 1.33 -9.21 17.64
CA CYS A 434 1.06 -8.42 16.46
C CYS A 434 1.66 -7.00 16.55
N VAL A 435 1.62 -6.37 17.73
CA VAL A 435 2.24 -5.05 17.96
C VAL A 435 3.77 -5.16 17.87
N ALA A 436 4.36 -6.21 18.46
CA ALA A 436 5.80 -6.46 18.36
C ALA A 436 6.22 -6.73 16.91
N GLY A 437 5.49 -7.59 16.19
CA GLY A 437 5.75 -7.88 14.78
C GLY A 437 5.63 -6.61 13.89
N ALA A 438 4.64 -5.77 14.16
CA ALA A 438 4.49 -4.48 13.47
C ALA A 438 5.68 -3.54 13.73
N ALA A 439 6.21 -3.55 14.98
CA ALA A 439 7.39 -2.75 15.34
C ALA A 439 8.66 -3.27 14.65
N ASP A 440 8.86 -4.59 14.62
CA ASP A 440 10.01 -5.21 13.94
C ASP A 440 9.95 -5.00 12.42
N ALA A 441 8.75 -5.10 11.83
CA ALA A 441 8.54 -4.81 10.41
C ALA A 441 8.87 -3.34 10.10
N ALA A 442 8.36 -2.39 10.88
CA ALA A 442 8.67 -0.98 10.72
C ALA A 442 10.18 -0.71 10.85
N GLY A 443 10.84 -1.36 11.81
CA GLY A 443 12.30 -1.28 12.01
C GLY A 443 13.09 -1.82 10.80
N SER A 444 12.68 -2.97 10.27
CA SER A 444 13.32 -3.62 9.10
C SER A 444 13.15 -2.82 7.80
N MET A 445 12.07 -2.04 7.70
CA MET A 445 11.80 -1.14 6.57
C MET A 445 12.50 0.23 6.71
N GLY A 446 13.36 0.43 7.74
CA GLY A 446 14.05 1.69 7.99
C GLY A 446 13.12 2.84 8.40
N ALA A 447 11.89 2.54 8.75
CA ALA A 447 10.86 3.52 9.06
C ALA A 447 10.61 3.68 10.58
N GLY A 448 11.50 3.15 11.41
CA GLY A 448 11.40 3.27 12.87
C GLY A 448 11.71 4.70 13.32
N ASP A 449 10.74 5.37 13.93
CA ASP A 449 10.98 6.60 14.67
C ASP A 449 11.35 6.24 16.12
N PRO A 450 12.60 6.44 16.57
CA PRO A 450 13.03 6.08 17.92
C PRO A 450 12.27 6.86 19.00
N ASN A 451 11.71 8.01 18.67
CA ASN A 451 10.93 8.84 19.59
C ASN A 451 9.45 8.42 19.68
N ARG A 452 9.01 7.52 18.80
CA ARG A 452 7.63 7.01 18.73
C ARG A 452 7.50 5.53 19.07
N ARG A 453 8.53 4.88 19.55
CA ARG A 453 8.45 3.46 19.93
C ARG A 453 7.55 3.31 21.16
N PRO A 454 6.49 2.46 21.10
CA PRO A 454 5.75 2.11 22.28
C PRO A 454 6.69 1.42 23.28
N LEU A 455 6.44 1.60 24.58
CA LEU A 455 7.10 0.84 25.64
C LEU A 455 6.56 -0.59 25.63
N LEU A 456 6.99 -1.37 24.63
CA LEU A 456 6.64 -2.78 24.54
C LEU A 456 7.42 -3.56 25.58
N THR A 457 6.74 -4.43 26.32
CA THR A 457 7.42 -5.44 27.12
C THR A 457 8.19 -6.36 26.17
N PRO A 458 9.51 -6.59 26.39
CA PRO A 458 10.27 -7.45 25.51
C PRO A 458 9.60 -8.83 25.41
N MET A 459 9.14 -9.21 24.22
CA MET A 459 8.65 -10.54 23.96
C MET A 459 9.82 -11.49 23.68
N THR A 460 9.70 -12.73 24.12
CA THR A 460 10.77 -13.75 24.07
C THR A 460 11.08 -14.22 22.64
N GLU A 461 10.19 -13.98 21.67
CA GLU A 461 10.40 -14.29 20.25
C GLU A 461 9.89 -13.15 19.39
N ASN A 462 10.81 -12.38 18.82
CA ASN A 462 10.51 -11.34 17.84
C ASN A 462 10.32 -11.97 16.47
N VAL A 463 9.40 -11.42 15.67
CA VAL A 463 9.29 -11.77 14.25
C VAL A 463 10.56 -11.29 13.54
N ARG A 464 11.32 -12.23 12.97
CA ARG A 464 12.56 -11.89 12.26
C ARG A 464 12.29 -11.77 10.77
N PHE A 465 12.57 -10.61 10.22
CA PHE A 465 12.47 -10.36 8.80
C PHE A 465 13.84 -10.45 8.13
N THR A 466 13.87 -11.04 6.93
CA THR A 466 15.09 -11.15 6.13
C THR A 466 15.47 -9.84 5.42
N GLY A 467 14.53 -8.88 5.37
CA GLY A 467 14.72 -7.57 4.78
C GLY A 467 13.41 -6.79 4.67
N ALA A 468 13.48 -5.61 4.06
CA ALA A 468 12.35 -4.69 3.93
C ALA A 468 11.18 -5.29 3.13
N ASP A 469 11.45 -6.05 2.08
CA ASP A 469 10.40 -6.66 1.22
C ASP A 469 9.62 -7.74 1.97
N ASP A 470 10.31 -8.54 2.76
CA ASP A 470 9.70 -9.57 3.61
C ASP A 470 8.80 -8.93 4.68
N ALA A 471 9.30 -7.89 5.34
CA ALA A 471 8.55 -7.10 6.31
C ALA A 471 7.31 -6.44 5.69
N ALA A 472 7.43 -5.88 4.49
CA ALA A 472 6.32 -5.26 3.77
C ALA A 472 5.24 -6.30 3.38
N THR A 473 5.66 -7.48 2.95
CA THR A 473 4.76 -8.60 2.62
C THR A 473 3.98 -9.06 3.85
N TRP A 474 4.67 -9.26 4.96
CA TRP A 474 4.04 -9.62 6.24
C TRP A 474 3.05 -8.54 6.71
N LEU A 475 3.47 -7.27 6.67
CA LEU A 475 2.63 -6.15 7.10
C LEU A 475 1.35 -6.04 6.24
N ALA A 476 1.47 -6.22 4.93
CA ALA A 476 0.32 -6.22 4.03
C ALA A 476 -0.66 -7.37 4.35
N ALA A 477 -0.14 -8.55 4.67
CA ALA A 477 -0.93 -9.70 5.05
C ALA A 477 -1.60 -9.53 6.42
N GLU A 478 -0.90 -8.94 7.42
CA GLU A 478 -1.42 -8.76 8.77
C GLU A 478 -2.28 -7.51 8.97
N MET A 479 -2.30 -6.57 8.04
CA MET A 479 -3.02 -5.31 8.19
C MET A 479 -4.49 -5.48 8.63
N PRO A 480 -5.28 -6.42 8.09
CA PRO A 480 -6.64 -6.65 8.56
C PRO A 480 -6.70 -7.11 10.03
N THR A 481 -5.74 -7.94 10.45
CA THR A 481 -5.63 -8.43 11.83
C THR A 481 -5.27 -7.29 12.78
N LEU A 482 -4.29 -6.46 12.40
CA LEU A 482 -3.84 -5.30 13.18
C LEU A 482 -4.97 -4.29 13.41
N ILE A 483 -5.75 -3.99 12.37
CA ILE A 483 -6.92 -3.11 12.49
C ILE A 483 -7.98 -3.73 13.41
N ALA A 484 -8.26 -5.01 13.25
CA ALA A 484 -9.27 -5.69 14.07
C ALA A 484 -8.86 -5.79 15.54
N ILE A 485 -7.56 -5.96 15.84
CA ILE A 485 -7.02 -5.88 17.20
C ILE A 485 -7.22 -4.48 17.77
N ALA A 486 -6.92 -3.44 16.99
CA ALA A 486 -7.14 -2.06 17.41
C ALA A 486 -8.62 -1.76 17.70
N GLU A 487 -9.55 -2.30 16.89
CA GLU A 487 -10.99 -2.19 17.11
C GLU A 487 -11.43 -2.87 18.40
N GLN A 488 -10.94 -4.08 18.67
CA GLN A 488 -11.25 -4.82 19.90
C GLN A 488 -10.67 -4.12 21.14
N SER A 489 -9.44 -3.67 21.08
CA SER A 489 -8.75 -2.90 22.11
C SER A 489 -9.55 -1.65 22.47
N SER A 490 -10.04 -0.95 21.46
CA SER A 490 -10.92 0.20 21.65
C SER A 490 -12.21 -0.12 22.41
N ALA A 491 -12.67 -1.36 22.44
CA ALA A 491 -13.85 -1.78 23.20
C ALA A 491 -13.52 -2.24 24.63
N THR A 492 -12.35 -2.84 24.85
CA THR A 492 -11.94 -3.46 26.14
C THR A 492 -11.21 -2.51 27.08
N GLY A 493 -10.65 -1.40 26.58
CA GLY A 493 -9.88 -0.44 27.38
C GLY A 493 -8.37 -0.71 27.38
N ASP A 494 -7.89 -1.61 26.54
CA ASP A 494 -6.48 -1.83 26.27
C ASP A 494 -5.91 -0.68 25.41
N THR A 495 -4.58 -0.63 25.17
CA THR A 495 -3.89 0.46 24.48
C THR A 495 -3.34 0.11 23.10
N TYR A 496 -3.75 -1.02 22.52
CA TYR A 496 -3.15 -1.55 21.29
C TYR A 496 -3.41 -0.69 20.06
N ALA A 497 -4.54 0.03 19.98
CA ALA A 497 -4.79 0.96 18.88
C ALA A 497 -3.80 2.11 18.89
N ARG A 498 -3.50 2.67 20.08
CA ARG A 498 -2.45 3.68 20.26
C ARG A 498 -1.09 3.16 19.85
N ASP A 499 -0.73 1.96 20.32
CA ASP A 499 0.58 1.38 20.07
C ASP A 499 0.78 1.09 18.59
N LEU A 500 -0.21 0.48 17.92
CA LEU A 500 -0.19 0.23 16.48
C LEU A 500 -0.17 1.52 15.66
N SER A 501 -0.95 2.54 16.04
CA SER A 501 -0.94 3.83 15.36
C SER A 501 0.44 4.49 15.41
N THR A 502 1.13 4.33 16.53
CA THR A 502 2.48 4.89 16.76
C THR A 502 3.53 4.15 15.94
N VAL A 503 3.54 2.82 16.00
CA VAL A 503 4.53 1.97 15.32
C VAL A 503 4.40 2.09 13.80
N LEU A 504 3.18 2.05 13.29
CA LEU A 504 2.92 1.96 11.84
C LEU A 504 2.86 3.33 11.15
N TRP A 505 2.94 4.44 11.88
CA TRP A 505 2.85 5.79 11.35
C TRP A 505 3.72 6.01 10.12
N GLN A 506 5.02 5.80 10.27
CA GLN A 506 5.98 6.11 9.20
C GLN A 506 5.83 5.18 8.00
N VAL A 507 5.69 3.88 8.25
CA VAL A 507 5.55 2.87 7.20
C VAL A 507 4.30 3.12 6.36
N LEU A 508 3.14 3.23 7.01
CA LEU A 508 1.87 3.41 6.31
C LEU A 508 1.80 4.76 5.59
N ARG A 509 2.47 5.80 6.15
CA ARG A 509 2.59 7.11 5.53
C ARG A 509 3.42 7.06 4.24
N VAL A 510 4.58 6.41 4.28
CA VAL A 510 5.49 6.30 3.11
C VAL A 510 4.84 5.47 2.01
N HIS A 511 4.13 4.41 2.37
CA HIS A 511 3.46 3.53 1.40
C HIS A 511 2.05 4.00 0.99
N GLY A 512 1.60 5.18 1.48
CA GLY A 512 0.31 5.76 1.06
C GLY A 512 -0.93 5.09 1.62
N HIS A 513 -0.82 4.30 2.69
CA HIS A 513 -1.95 3.60 3.33
C HIS A 513 -2.73 4.52 4.30
N TYR A 514 -3.11 5.69 3.84
CA TYR A 514 -3.77 6.72 4.66
C TYR A 514 -5.12 6.29 5.25
N GLY A 515 -5.86 5.39 4.59
CA GLY A 515 -7.10 4.82 5.11
C GLY A 515 -6.89 4.04 6.41
N ALA A 516 -5.90 3.15 6.43
CA ALA A 516 -5.51 2.38 7.61
C ALA A 516 -5.01 3.30 8.75
N LEU A 517 -4.14 4.27 8.41
CA LEU A 517 -3.67 5.28 9.36
C LEU A 517 -4.83 6.03 10.02
N ARG A 518 -5.77 6.55 9.22
CA ARG A 518 -6.93 7.28 9.75
C ARG A 518 -7.76 6.41 10.70
N THR A 519 -7.96 5.14 10.36
CA THR A 519 -8.70 4.20 11.22
C THR A 519 -7.96 3.99 12.54
N LEU A 520 -6.67 3.67 12.52
CA LEU A 520 -5.86 3.44 13.73
C LEU A 520 -5.82 4.67 14.64
N HIS A 521 -5.57 5.86 14.09
CA HIS A 521 -5.52 7.08 14.91
C HIS A 521 -6.89 7.50 15.45
N ARG A 522 -7.99 7.22 14.74
CA ARG A 522 -9.34 7.43 15.26
C ARG A 522 -9.64 6.49 16.43
N LEU A 523 -9.22 5.24 16.35
CA LEU A 523 -9.35 4.27 17.45
C LEU A 523 -8.47 4.67 18.63
N ALA A 524 -7.22 5.07 18.38
CA ALA A 524 -6.31 5.59 19.39
C ALA A 524 -6.87 6.84 20.10
N LEU A 525 -7.52 7.74 19.37
CA LEU A 525 -8.22 8.89 19.93
C LEU A 525 -9.36 8.44 20.87
N SER A 526 -10.16 7.46 20.44
CA SER A 526 -11.25 6.91 21.27
C SER A 526 -10.71 6.23 22.53
N GLU A 527 -9.61 5.51 22.46
CA GLU A 527 -8.92 4.92 23.62
C GLU A 527 -8.46 6.02 24.61
N ALA A 528 -7.72 7.02 24.09
CA ALA A 528 -7.19 8.10 24.90
C ALA A 528 -8.32 8.91 25.58
N GLN A 529 -9.43 9.15 24.88
CA GLN A 529 -10.61 9.84 25.46
C GLN A 529 -11.24 9.05 26.60
N ARG A 530 -11.38 7.73 26.46
CA ARG A 530 -11.92 6.86 27.51
C ARG A 530 -11.00 6.76 28.73
N ALA A 531 -9.70 6.71 28.47
CA ALA A 531 -8.69 6.67 29.53
C ALA A 531 -8.44 8.02 30.22
N GLY A 532 -8.99 9.13 29.69
CA GLY A 532 -8.66 10.47 30.14
C GLY A 532 -7.21 10.86 29.89
N ASP A 533 -6.52 10.19 28.92
CA ASP A 533 -5.13 10.46 28.56
C ASP A 533 -5.04 11.71 27.66
N ALA A 534 -4.85 12.86 28.28
CA ALA A 534 -4.81 14.14 27.59
C ALA A 534 -3.67 14.22 26.56
N ILE A 535 -2.49 13.63 26.85
CA ILE A 535 -1.36 13.58 25.90
C ILE A 535 -1.72 12.67 24.72
N GLY A 536 -2.31 11.51 24.96
CA GLY A 536 -2.78 10.60 23.92
C GLY A 536 -3.84 11.23 23.01
N ILE A 537 -4.77 12.01 23.59
CA ILE A 537 -5.75 12.80 22.83
C ILE A 537 -5.07 13.79 21.91
N GLN A 538 -4.15 14.58 22.42
CA GLN A 538 -3.39 15.57 21.63
C GLN A 538 -2.63 14.88 20.49
N GLN A 539 -1.92 13.79 20.79
CA GLN A 539 -1.11 13.06 19.81
C GLN A 539 -1.98 12.51 18.68
N ALA A 540 -3.09 11.86 19.02
CA ALA A 540 -3.99 11.29 18.03
C ALA A 540 -4.64 12.36 17.13
N LEU A 541 -4.99 13.52 17.71
CA LEU A 541 -5.54 14.66 16.98
C LEU A 541 -4.54 15.27 16.01
N VAL A 542 -3.28 15.44 16.40
CA VAL A 542 -2.21 15.94 15.51
C VAL A 542 -1.96 14.97 14.36
N ASP A 543 -1.90 13.66 14.64
CA ASP A 543 -1.64 12.66 13.62
C ASP A 543 -2.82 12.54 12.64
N LEU A 544 -4.06 12.59 13.12
CA LEU A 544 -5.26 12.67 12.25
C LEU A 544 -5.23 13.91 11.36
N ALA A 545 -4.87 15.07 11.92
CA ALA A 545 -4.75 16.30 11.15
C ALA A 545 -3.68 16.20 10.07
N ALA A 546 -2.52 15.61 10.38
CA ALA A 546 -1.46 15.39 9.39
C ALA A 546 -1.93 14.49 8.23
N ILE A 547 -2.71 13.45 8.53
CA ILE A 547 -3.32 12.58 7.52
C ILE A 547 -4.32 13.36 6.66
N CYS A 548 -5.22 14.12 7.31
CA CYS A 548 -6.22 14.94 6.61
C CYS A 548 -5.56 15.98 5.69
N ALA A 549 -4.50 16.65 6.17
CA ALA A 549 -3.74 17.61 5.37
C ALA A 549 -3.11 16.96 4.12
N ARG A 550 -2.53 15.77 4.26
CA ARG A 550 -1.97 15.01 3.12
C ARG A 550 -3.01 14.57 2.10
N LEU A 551 -4.25 14.32 2.55
CA LEU A 551 -5.38 13.97 1.69
C LEU A 551 -6.09 15.21 1.09
N GLY A 552 -5.65 16.41 1.45
CA GLY A 552 -6.28 17.67 1.02
C GLY A 552 -7.59 17.99 1.76
N HIS A 553 -7.89 17.32 2.87
CA HIS A 553 -9.04 17.58 3.74
C HIS A 553 -8.69 18.65 4.77
N PHE A 554 -8.39 19.86 4.29
CA PHE A 554 -7.82 20.93 5.12
C PHE A 554 -8.76 21.40 6.23
N ASP A 555 -10.07 21.44 6.01
CA ASP A 555 -11.05 21.84 7.03
C ASP A 555 -11.10 20.86 8.20
N GLU A 556 -11.03 19.55 7.90
CA GLU A 556 -10.93 18.52 8.94
C GLU A 556 -9.60 18.62 9.70
N ALA A 557 -8.49 18.89 8.98
CA ALA A 557 -7.18 19.06 9.59
C ALA A 557 -7.19 20.26 10.57
N VAL A 558 -7.73 21.41 10.15
CA VAL A 558 -7.85 22.60 11.01
C VAL A 558 -8.71 22.29 12.24
N THR A 559 -9.83 21.58 12.05
CA THR A 559 -10.72 21.19 13.16
C THR A 559 -9.98 20.31 14.18
N HIS A 560 -9.23 19.30 13.75
CA HIS A 560 -8.46 18.44 14.65
C HIS A 560 -7.34 19.22 15.37
N LEU A 561 -6.63 20.12 14.66
CA LEU A 561 -5.55 20.91 15.23
C LEU A 561 -6.05 21.93 16.26
N THR A 562 -7.16 22.58 15.99
CA THR A 562 -7.79 23.49 16.96
C THR A 562 -8.18 22.73 18.22
N ARG A 563 -8.87 21.59 18.09
CA ARG A 563 -9.19 20.74 19.24
C ARG A 563 -7.94 20.24 19.99
N CYS A 564 -6.84 19.98 19.27
CA CYS A 564 -5.59 19.59 19.90
C CYS A 564 -5.01 20.73 20.76
N LEU A 565 -5.08 21.96 20.28
CA LEU A 565 -4.57 23.14 20.99
C LEU A 565 -5.44 23.54 22.20
N ASP A 566 -6.72 23.15 22.21
CA ASP A 566 -7.62 23.32 23.38
C ASP A 566 -7.31 22.35 24.52
N VAL A 567 -6.52 21.29 24.27
CA VAL A 567 -6.06 20.34 25.28
C VAL A 567 -4.71 20.81 25.82
N ASP A 568 -4.67 21.31 27.03
CA ASP A 568 -3.41 21.75 27.69
C ASP A 568 -2.74 20.56 28.39
N ALA A 569 -1.98 19.76 27.62
CA ALA A 569 -1.32 18.58 28.16
C ALA A 569 0.18 18.50 27.83
N SER A 570 0.58 18.75 26.58
CA SER A 570 1.98 18.64 26.14
C SER A 570 2.38 19.82 25.24
N PRO A 571 3.26 20.70 25.68
CA PRO A 571 3.77 21.78 24.85
C PRO A 571 4.48 21.30 23.59
N VAL A 572 5.16 20.13 23.65
CA VAL A 572 5.83 19.52 22.49
C VAL A 572 4.80 19.14 21.41
N VAL A 573 3.68 18.53 21.81
CA VAL A 573 2.61 18.17 20.86
C VAL A 573 1.90 19.42 20.34
N ALA A 574 1.69 20.43 21.20
CA ALA A 574 1.13 21.71 20.79
C ALA A 574 2.03 22.43 19.76
N GLY A 575 3.36 22.40 19.95
CA GLY A 575 4.32 22.93 18.96
C GLY A 575 4.19 22.25 17.58
N ARG A 576 4.04 20.91 17.57
CA ARG A 576 3.79 20.14 16.34
C ARG A 576 2.45 20.53 15.71
N ALA A 577 1.40 20.67 16.52
CA ALA A 577 0.07 21.06 16.04
C ALA A 577 0.10 22.45 15.39
N LEU A 578 0.75 23.43 16.02
CA LEU A 578 0.94 24.77 15.48
C LEU A 578 1.73 24.76 14.16
N ASN A 579 2.78 23.96 14.06
CA ASN A 579 3.57 23.82 12.83
C ASN A 579 2.72 23.25 11.68
N ILE A 580 1.94 22.19 11.93
CA ILE A 580 1.04 21.61 10.89
C ILE A 580 -0.06 22.60 10.51
N LEU A 581 -0.64 23.29 11.49
CA LEU A 581 -1.69 24.30 11.25
C LEU A 581 -1.18 25.44 10.37
N GLY A 582 0.01 25.95 10.68
CA GLY A 582 0.65 26.97 9.85
C GLY A 582 0.96 26.46 8.44
N THR A 583 1.41 25.20 8.30
CA THR A 583 1.64 24.59 6.99
C THR A 583 0.33 24.47 6.19
N VAL A 584 -0.77 24.05 6.83
CA VAL A 584 -2.10 23.98 6.19
C VAL A 584 -2.56 25.35 5.73
N TYR A 585 -2.41 26.40 6.56
CA TYR A 585 -2.76 27.76 6.15
C TYR A 585 -1.86 28.26 5.01
N GLY A 586 -0.57 27.92 5.02
CA GLY A 586 0.35 28.22 3.92
C GLY A 586 -0.08 27.60 2.59
N GLN A 587 -0.51 26.33 2.62
CA GLN A 587 -1.06 25.63 1.43
C GLN A 587 -2.38 26.26 0.93
N LEU A 588 -3.20 26.76 1.85
CA LEU A 588 -4.43 27.49 1.51
C LEU A 588 -4.16 28.94 1.03
N GLY A 589 -2.92 29.38 0.99
CA GLY A 589 -2.54 30.76 0.63
C GLY A 589 -2.82 31.80 1.73
N ARG A 590 -3.21 31.36 2.93
CA ARG A 590 -3.47 32.22 4.11
C ARG A 590 -2.16 32.54 4.83
N TYR A 591 -1.25 33.24 4.17
CA TYR A 591 0.13 33.41 4.65
C TYR A 591 0.26 34.21 5.95
N ALA A 592 -0.68 35.10 6.27
CA ALA A 592 -0.68 35.84 7.53
C ALA A 592 -0.96 34.90 8.71
N ASP A 593 -1.99 34.06 8.61
CA ASP A 593 -2.34 33.08 9.61
C ASP A 593 -1.22 32.02 9.75
N ALA A 594 -0.65 31.62 8.61
CA ALA A 594 0.47 30.68 8.58
C ALA A 594 1.68 31.22 9.37
N ALA A 595 2.06 32.48 9.16
CA ALA A 595 3.19 33.12 9.85
C ALA A 595 2.95 33.21 11.36
N ASP A 596 1.73 33.54 11.80
CA ASP A 596 1.39 33.59 13.25
C ASP A 596 1.56 32.21 13.90
N HIS A 597 0.93 31.19 13.32
CA HIS A 597 1.00 29.84 13.89
C HIS A 597 2.41 29.25 13.86
N LEU A 598 3.16 29.45 12.78
CA LEU A 598 4.56 29.00 12.66
C LEU A 598 5.48 29.73 13.62
N GLY A 599 5.31 31.05 13.80
CA GLY A 599 6.06 31.83 14.79
C GLY A 599 5.84 31.32 16.22
N ARG A 600 4.59 31.02 16.57
CA ARG A 600 4.24 30.36 17.83
C ARG A 600 4.85 28.95 17.94
N ALA A 601 4.84 28.17 16.84
CA ALA A 601 5.47 26.85 16.83
C ALA A 601 6.98 26.94 17.12
N VAL A 602 7.69 27.91 16.52
CA VAL A 602 9.12 28.16 16.77
C VAL A 602 9.34 28.47 18.24
N THR A 603 8.54 29.37 18.81
CA THR A 603 8.67 29.78 20.23
C THR A 603 8.46 28.58 21.15
N VAL A 604 7.34 27.85 20.98
CA VAL A 604 7.02 26.70 21.83
C VAL A 604 8.09 25.61 21.71
N SER A 605 8.55 25.29 20.51
CA SER A 605 9.58 24.26 20.30
C SER A 605 10.92 24.67 20.93
N ARG A 606 11.31 25.95 20.81
CA ARG A 606 12.53 26.50 21.41
C ARG A 606 12.50 26.44 22.93
N ASP A 607 11.40 26.88 23.54
CA ASP A 607 11.21 26.90 24.98
C ASP A 607 11.25 25.51 25.61
N ASN A 608 10.84 24.49 24.81
CA ASN A 608 10.84 23.08 25.25
C ASN A 608 12.12 22.33 24.82
N GLY A 609 13.07 22.96 24.15
CA GLY A 609 14.30 22.32 23.69
C GLY A 609 14.10 21.34 22.53
N ASP A 610 12.93 21.33 21.87
CA ASP A 610 12.62 20.47 20.75
C ASP A 610 13.23 21.01 19.44
N ARG A 611 14.54 20.82 19.33
CA ARG A 611 15.34 21.32 18.20
C ARG A 611 14.84 20.83 16.84
N LEU A 612 14.35 19.59 16.77
CA LEU A 612 13.85 19.03 15.52
C LEU A 612 12.61 19.78 15.02
N ASN A 613 11.62 19.98 15.87
CA ASN A 613 10.40 20.71 15.48
C ASN A 613 10.65 22.22 15.36
N GLU A 614 11.57 22.81 16.15
CA GLU A 614 12.03 24.19 15.94
C GLU A 614 12.58 24.37 14.52
N GLY A 615 13.48 23.47 14.05
CA GLY A 615 14.04 23.53 12.71
C GLY A 615 12.99 23.42 11.62
N ARG A 616 12.04 22.48 11.77
CA ARG A 616 10.93 22.32 10.84
C ARG A 616 10.01 23.55 10.78
N ALA A 617 9.67 24.11 11.94
CA ALA A 617 8.84 25.30 12.00
C ALA A 617 9.55 26.53 11.40
N LEU A 618 10.87 26.69 11.64
CA LEU A 618 11.68 27.74 11.00
C LEU A 618 11.74 27.59 9.49
N SER A 619 11.89 26.36 8.97
CA SER A 619 11.87 26.10 7.51
C SER A 619 10.52 26.49 6.90
N ASN A 620 9.41 26.09 7.52
CA ASN A 620 8.08 26.42 7.04
C ASN A 620 7.76 27.91 7.15
N LEU A 621 8.24 28.60 8.22
CA LEU A 621 8.10 30.03 8.41
C LEU A 621 8.90 30.80 7.35
N GLY A 622 10.12 30.34 7.06
CA GLY A 622 10.95 30.89 5.98
C GLY A 622 10.24 30.81 4.62
N PHE A 623 9.62 29.68 4.32
CA PHE A 623 8.81 29.53 3.11
C PHE A 623 7.63 30.51 3.04
N VAL A 624 6.93 30.74 4.17
CA VAL A 624 5.83 31.71 4.22
C VAL A 624 6.34 33.14 4.01
N HIS A 625 7.46 33.53 4.62
CA HIS A 625 8.08 34.85 4.41
C HIS A 625 8.52 35.03 2.94
N GLU A 626 9.09 34.01 2.33
CA GLU A 626 9.47 34.01 0.92
C GLU A 626 8.25 34.25 0.01
N ARG A 627 7.15 33.53 0.25
CA ARG A 627 5.88 33.72 -0.51
C ARG A 627 5.28 35.12 -0.33
N ARG A 628 5.54 35.76 0.79
CA ARG A 628 5.15 37.18 1.03
C ARG A 628 6.15 38.20 0.48
N GLY A 629 7.27 37.74 -0.08
CA GLY A 629 8.34 38.60 -0.59
C GLY A 629 9.23 39.21 0.51
N GLU A 630 9.14 38.71 1.72
CA GLU A 630 9.91 39.17 2.91
C GLU A 630 11.25 38.40 2.96
N LEU A 631 12.10 38.59 1.94
CA LEU A 631 13.27 37.77 1.66
C LEU A 631 14.32 37.79 2.78
N ASP A 632 14.49 38.94 3.49
CA ASP A 632 15.43 39.02 4.62
C ASP A 632 14.95 38.18 5.82
N ALA A 633 13.66 38.22 6.12
CA ALA A 633 13.07 37.35 7.16
C ALA A 633 13.16 35.85 6.78
N ALA A 634 12.96 35.53 5.52
CA ALA A 634 13.15 34.17 5.02
C ALA A 634 14.60 33.68 5.21
N LEU A 635 15.61 34.54 4.86
CA LEU A 635 17.02 34.23 5.08
C LEU A 635 17.34 33.97 6.55
N ASP A 636 16.80 34.78 7.46
CA ASP A 636 17.03 34.61 8.89
C ASP A 636 16.43 33.31 9.42
N CYS A 637 15.21 32.96 9.00
CA CYS A 637 14.58 31.68 9.33
C CYS A 637 15.39 30.48 8.82
N TYR A 638 15.80 30.49 7.57
CA TYR A 638 16.55 29.39 6.96
C TYR A 638 17.97 29.24 7.54
N ARG A 639 18.64 30.34 7.89
CA ARG A 639 19.95 30.30 8.57
C ARG A 639 19.82 29.68 9.97
N GLN A 640 18.79 30.07 10.73
CA GLN A 640 18.51 29.45 12.01
C GLN A 640 18.18 27.96 11.88
N CYS A 641 17.38 27.60 10.87
CA CYS A 641 17.07 26.20 10.53
C CYS A 641 18.36 25.41 10.22
N LEU A 642 19.24 25.95 9.37
CA LEU A 642 20.52 25.33 9.03
C LEU A 642 21.41 25.10 10.26
N THR A 643 21.59 26.16 11.10
CA THR A 643 22.35 26.05 12.34
C THR A 643 21.78 25.00 13.28
N ASN A 644 20.47 24.95 13.39
CA ASN A 644 19.76 23.98 14.22
C ASN A 644 19.96 22.55 13.70
N ALA A 645 19.73 22.32 12.40
CA ALA A 645 19.93 21.03 11.76
C ALA A 645 21.36 20.48 11.93
N GLN A 646 22.38 21.35 11.74
CA GLN A 646 23.78 21.01 11.96
C GLN A 646 24.07 20.66 13.42
N SER A 647 23.45 21.37 14.38
CA SER A 647 23.66 21.11 15.81
C SER A 647 23.16 19.73 16.28
N ILE A 648 22.15 19.19 15.63
CA ILE A 648 21.56 17.88 15.95
C ILE A 648 21.94 16.77 14.95
N GLY A 649 22.74 17.10 13.92
CA GLY A 649 23.14 16.14 12.89
C GLY A 649 22.02 15.72 11.93
N ASP A 650 20.94 16.53 11.80
CA ASP A 650 19.84 16.25 10.87
C ASP A 650 20.23 16.65 9.44
N ARG A 651 20.81 15.69 8.72
CA ARG A 651 21.33 15.89 7.37
C ARG A 651 20.24 16.23 6.35
N LEU A 652 19.01 15.70 6.53
CA LEU A 652 17.90 16.02 5.65
C LEU A 652 17.47 17.48 5.81
N SER A 653 17.23 17.92 7.04
CA SER A 653 16.88 19.33 7.31
C SER A 653 18.02 20.27 6.90
N GLU A 654 19.29 19.86 7.05
CA GLU A 654 20.43 20.62 6.54
C GLU A 654 20.36 20.81 5.01
N ALA A 655 20.11 19.75 4.26
CA ALA A 655 19.97 19.81 2.79
C ALA A 655 18.80 20.70 2.37
N ILE A 656 17.66 20.61 3.07
CA ILE A 656 16.46 21.42 2.83
C ILE A 656 16.77 22.91 3.11
N ALA A 657 17.36 23.23 4.24
CA ALA A 657 17.71 24.61 4.58
C ALA A 657 18.70 25.22 3.57
N LEU A 658 19.66 24.41 3.10
CA LEU A 658 20.63 24.84 2.09
C LEU A 658 19.98 25.16 0.73
N HIS A 659 19.07 24.31 0.21
CA HIS A 659 18.45 24.63 -1.08
C HIS A 659 17.48 25.81 -0.97
N ASN A 660 16.77 25.97 0.16
CA ASN A 660 15.91 27.12 0.40
C ASN A 660 16.73 28.43 0.51
N LEU A 661 17.87 28.42 1.21
CA LEU A 661 18.81 29.55 1.21
C LEU A 661 19.27 29.89 -0.20
N GLY A 662 19.58 28.87 -0.99
CA GLY A 662 19.98 29.01 -2.38
C GLY A 662 18.90 29.67 -3.23
N ASP A 663 17.62 29.30 -3.06
CA ASP A 663 16.51 29.93 -3.76
C ASP A 663 16.29 31.39 -3.36
N VAL A 664 16.32 31.69 -2.06
CA VAL A 664 16.23 33.09 -1.62
C VAL A 664 17.41 33.93 -2.12
N TYR A 665 18.65 33.41 -2.11
CA TYR A 665 19.78 34.13 -2.70
C TYR A 665 19.62 34.34 -4.20
N ARG A 666 19.05 33.38 -4.93
CA ARG A 666 18.66 33.53 -6.33
C ARG A 666 17.65 34.66 -6.51
N ALA A 667 16.61 34.71 -5.66
CA ALA A 667 15.60 35.77 -5.71
C ALA A 667 16.20 37.17 -5.44
N LEU A 668 17.23 37.25 -4.59
CA LEU A 668 17.99 38.48 -4.31
C LEU A 668 19.03 38.83 -5.39
N GLY A 669 19.22 37.98 -6.42
CA GLY A 669 20.26 38.17 -7.44
C GLY A 669 21.69 37.89 -6.96
N ARG A 670 21.84 37.25 -5.82
CA ARG A 670 23.13 36.90 -5.19
C ARG A 670 23.58 35.53 -5.69
N TRP A 671 23.99 35.47 -6.94
CA TRP A 671 24.32 34.25 -7.68
C TRP A 671 25.44 33.41 -7.07
N PRO A 672 26.58 33.96 -6.59
CA PRO A 672 27.64 33.18 -5.98
C PRO A 672 27.17 32.42 -4.75
N GLU A 673 26.40 33.08 -3.88
CA GLU A 673 25.86 32.44 -2.68
C GLU A 673 24.79 31.42 -3.00
N ALA A 674 23.96 31.70 -4.01
CA ALA A 674 22.98 30.72 -4.50
C ALA A 674 23.68 29.42 -4.95
N HIS A 675 24.74 29.54 -5.77
CA HIS A 675 25.51 28.38 -6.23
C HIS A 675 26.20 27.63 -5.09
N ASP A 676 26.80 28.33 -4.11
CA ASP A 676 27.44 27.69 -2.96
C ASP A 676 26.42 26.84 -2.16
N HIS A 677 25.30 27.45 -1.79
CA HIS A 677 24.31 26.77 -0.96
C HIS A 677 23.64 25.59 -1.69
N LEU A 678 23.29 25.76 -2.97
CA LEU A 678 22.72 24.70 -3.79
C LEU A 678 23.70 23.55 -4.04
N GLY A 679 24.97 23.86 -4.29
CA GLY A 679 26.03 22.87 -4.45
C GLY A 679 26.26 22.04 -3.17
N ARG A 680 26.25 22.70 -2.01
CA ARG A 680 26.33 22.03 -0.71
C ARG A 680 25.10 21.16 -0.46
N SER A 681 23.90 21.65 -0.80
CA SER A 681 22.67 20.85 -0.70
C SER A 681 22.76 19.57 -1.54
N LEU A 682 23.23 19.68 -2.80
CA LEU A 682 23.46 18.51 -3.67
C LEU A 682 24.46 17.51 -3.06
N THR A 683 25.55 18.04 -2.48
CA THR A 683 26.59 17.19 -1.87
C THR A 683 26.00 16.39 -0.71
N VAL A 684 25.26 17.05 0.19
CA VAL A 684 24.62 16.42 1.34
C VAL A 684 23.55 15.44 0.89
N SER A 685 22.68 15.86 -0.02
CA SER A 685 21.56 15.02 -0.50
C SER A 685 22.03 13.74 -1.18
N ARG A 686 23.08 13.83 -2.00
CA ARG A 686 23.67 12.66 -2.69
C ARG A 686 24.38 11.72 -1.73
N ALA A 687 25.09 12.26 -0.75
CA ALA A 687 25.79 11.46 0.26
C ALA A 687 24.81 10.59 1.09
N GLU A 688 23.67 11.14 1.41
CA GLU A 688 22.63 10.52 2.25
C GLU A 688 21.50 9.84 1.45
N GLY A 689 21.52 9.93 0.11
CA GLY A 689 20.46 9.35 -0.74
C GLY A 689 19.13 10.09 -0.69
N HIS A 690 19.11 11.37 -0.28
CA HIS A 690 17.89 12.18 -0.16
C HIS A 690 17.45 12.70 -1.53
N ARG A 691 16.78 11.87 -2.31
CA ARG A 691 16.39 12.16 -3.70
C ARG A 691 15.50 13.41 -3.83
N GLU A 692 14.59 13.64 -2.90
CA GLU A 692 13.71 14.83 -2.91
C GLU A 692 14.54 16.12 -2.81
N ALA A 693 15.41 16.22 -1.81
CA ALA A 693 16.27 17.40 -1.61
C ALA A 693 17.24 17.60 -2.78
N GLU A 694 17.76 16.51 -3.37
CA GLU A 694 18.57 16.55 -4.61
C GLU A 694 17.77 17.17 -5.76
N GLY A 695 16.52 16.74 -5.95
CA GLY A 695 15.62 17.25 -7.00
C GLY A 695 15.36 18.74 -6.87
N TYR A 696 15.03 19.21 -5.67
CA TYR A 696 14.83 20.66 -5.43
C TYR A 696 16.12 21.48 -5.66
N ALA A 697 17.26 21.01 -5.19
CA ALA A 697 18.54 21.70 -5.42
C ALA A 697 18.88 21.82 -6.90
N LEU A 698 18.65 20.77 -7.68
CA LEU A 698 18.80 20.78 -9.15
C LEU A 698 17.83 21.75 -9.82
N ALA A 699 16.54 21.72 -9.42
CA ALA A 699 15.54 22.62 -9.95
C ALA A 699 15.93 24.11 -9.75
N TYR A 700 16.35 24.44 -8.54
CA TYR A 700 16.81 25.82 -8.23
C TYR A 700 18.12 26.18 -8.94
N LEU A 701 19.09 25.27 -9.09
CA LEU A 701 20.29 25.52 -9.91
C LEU A 701 19.87 25.83 -11.36
N GLY A 702 18.91 25.08 -11.91
CA GLY A 702 18.36 25.39 -13.23
C GLY A 702 17.83 26.82 -13.31
N LEU A 703 17.07 27.27 -12.31
CA LEU A 703 16.56 28.64 -12.25
C LEU A 703 17.68 29.70 -12.11
N VAL A 704 18.75 29.40 -11.37
CA VAL A 704 19.93 30.28 -11.28
C VAL A 704 20.59 30.45 -12.63
N HIS A 705 20.89 29.36 -13.33
CA HIS A 705 21.50 29.40 -14.67
C HIS A 705 20.63 30.16 -15.68
N LEU A 706 19.31 29.93 -15.63
CA LEU A 706 18.38 30.65 -16.48
C LEU A 706 18.47 32.17 -16.28
N ARG A 707 18.50 32.64 -15.01
CA ARG A 707 18.62 34.07 -14.69
C ARG A 707 19.99 34.67 -15.05
N GLN A 708 21.00 33.85 -15.14
CA GLN A 708 22.34 34.24 -15.65
C GLN A 708 22.42 34.24 -17.17
N GLY A 709 21.35 33.91 -17.88
CA GLY A 709 21.29 33.88 -19.34
C GLY A 709 21.85 32.61 -19.99
N ASP A 710 21.93 31.52 -19.22
CA ASP A 710 22.33 30.21 -19.72
C ASP A 710 21.15 29.20 -19.68
N PRO A 711 20.21 29.29 -20.60
CA PRO A 711 19.05 28.37 -20.62
C PRO A 711 19.44 26.93 -21.01
N ALA A 712 20.60 26.71 -21.63
CA ALA A 712 21.04 25.38 -22.01
C ALA A 712 21.44 24.56 -20.77
N THR A 713 22.29 25.12 -19.91
CA THR A 713 22.66 24.51 -18.63
C THR A 713 21.45 24.43 -17.68
N ALA A 714 20.60 25.46 -17.68
CA ALA A 714 19.36 25.45 -16.92
C ALA A 714 18.51 24.21 -17.23
N ARG A 715 18.31 23.92 -18.52
CA ARG A 715 17.53 22.77 -18.97
C ARG A 715 18.11 21.44 -18.52
N VAL A 716 19.43 21.27 -18.57
CA VAL A 716 20.09 20.03 -18.12
C VAL A 716 19.79 19.75 -16.62
N HIS A 717 19.89 20.77 -15.78
CA HIS A 717 19.55 20.63 -14.35
C HIS A 717 18.06 20.36 -14.12
N GLN A 718 17.20 21.03 -14.88
CA GLN A 718 15.74 20.87 -14.78
C GLN A 718 15.28 19.49 -15.27
N GLU A 719 15.85 18.96 -16.37
CA GLU A 719 15.57 17.62 -16.85
C GLU A 719 15.98 16.56 -15.82
N ALA A 720 17.18 16.71 -15.22
CA ALA A 720 17.63 15.82 -14.14
C ALA A 720 16.71 15.90 -12.89
N ALA A 721 16.20 17.09 -12.57
CA ALA A 721 15.24 17.27 -11.49
C ALA A 721 13.87 16.63 -11.84
N LEU A 722 13.44 16.69 -13.11
CA LEU A 722 12.21 16.07 -13.59
C LEU A 722 12.28 14.55 -13.48
N ASP A 723 13.39 13.94 -13.87
CA ASP A 723 13.60 12.50 -13.73
C ASP A 723 13.46 12.06 -12.27
N ILE A 724 13.99 12.85 -11.34
CA ILE A 724 13.84 12.60 -9.92
C ILE A 724 12.38 12.77 -9.49
N ALA A 725 11.71 13.85 -9.89
CA ALA A 725 10.32 14.13 -9.52
C ALA A 725 9.37 13.00 -9.97
N VAL A 726 9.57 12.53 -11.21
CA VAL A 726 8.78 11.42 -11.79
C VAL A 726 9.09 10.11 -11.07
N ALA A 727 10.36 9.79 -10.87
CA ALA A 727 10.77 8.55 -10.21
C ALA A 727 10.30 8.47 -8.75
N THR A 728 10.21 9.61 -8.06
CA THR A 728 9.78 9.69 -6.65
C THR A 728 8.30 10.00 -6.48
N GLY A 729 7.60 10.41 -7.53
CA GLY A 729 6.19 10.80 -7.51
C GLY A 729 5.91 12.11 -6.76
N ILE A 730 6.91 12.99 -6.61
CA ILE A 730 6.80 14.26 -5.87
C ILE A 730 6.21 15.33 -6.80
N ARG A 731 4.89 15.43 -6.82
CA ARG A 731 4.15 16.37 -7.68
C ARG A 731 4.51 17.84 -7.47
N PRO A 732 4.72 18.37 -6.25
CA PRO A 732 5.19 19.73 -6.06
C PRO A 732 6.52 20.02 -6.76
N LEU A 733 7.48 19.09 -6.70
CA LEU A 733 8.72 19.20 -7.42
C LEU A 733 8.51 19.15 -8.94
N GLU A 734 7.66 18.23 -9.42
CA GLU A 734 7.28 18.13 -10.84
C GLU A 734 6.69 19.45 -11.34
N THR A 735 5.80 20.08 -10.56
CA THR A 735 5.20 21.39 -10.86
C THR A 735 6.26 22.49 -10.97
N LEU A 736 7.15 22.59 -9.98
CA LEU A 736 8.24 23.56 -9.97
C LEU A 736 9.14 23.43 -11.20
N VAL A 737 9.53 22.19 -11.52
CA VAL A 737 10.41 21.86 -12.65
C VAL A 737 9.73 22.17 -13.98
N HIS A 738 8.46 21.83 -14.14
CA HIS A 738 7.72 22.17 -15.37
C HIS A 738 7.60 23.69 -15.57
N ASN A 739 7.38 24.47 -14.52
CA ASN A 739 7.44 25.93 -14.58
C ASN A 739 8.85 26.42 -15.03
N GLY A 740 9.91 25.82 -14.48
CA GLY A 740 11.29 26.16 -14.86
C GLY A 740 11.65 25.79 -16.30
N LEU A 741 11.27 24.57 -16.75
CA LEU A 741 11.46 24.14 -18.14
C LEU A 741 10.71 25.03 -19.13
N ALA A 742 9.50 25.49 -18.77
CA ALA A 742 8.74 26.43 -19.55
C ALA A 742 9.45 27.78 -19.68
N ASP A 743 9.97 28.31 -18.54
CA ASP A 743 10.77 29.53 -18.52
C ASP A 743 12.02 29.41 -19.41
N SER A 744 12.71 28.25 -19.36
CA SER A 744 13.90 27.95 -20.17
C SER A 744 13.58 27.82 -21.65
N ALA A 745 12.46 27.16 -22.00
CA ALA A 745 11.99 27.07 -23.38
C ALA A 745 11.63 28.43 -23.95
N LEU A 746 10.95 29.29 -23.15
CA LEU A 746 10.61 30.64 -23.54
C LEU A 746 11.86 31.50 -23.79
N ALA A 747 12.89 31.39 -22.94
CA ALA A 747 14.17 32.06 -23.11
C ALA A 747 14.89 31.62 -24.39
N CYS A 748 14.74 30.36 -24.82
CA CYS A 748 15.24 29.83 -26.08
C CYS A 748 14.34 30.19 -27.30
N GLY A 749 13.19 30.84 -27.10
CA GLY A 749 12.24 31.15 -28.15
C GLY A 749 11.30 30.00 -28.54
N ASP A 750 11.37 28.85 -27.87
CA ASP A 750 10.52 27.68 -28.10
C ASP A 750 9.18 27.83 -27.35
N ARG A 751 8.30 28.66 -27.93
CA ARG A 751 6.98 28.95 -27.35
C ARG A 751 6.05 27.72 -27.27
N PRO A 752 6.03 26.80 -28.27
CA PRO A 752 5.22 25.58 -28.17
C PRO A 752 5.61 24.72 -26.96
N ALA A 753 6.92 24.48 -26.76
CA ALA A 753 7.40 23.74 -25.60
C ALA A 753 7.08 24.46 -24.28
N ALA A 754 7.23 25.79 -24.24
CA ALA A 754 6.88 26.59 -23.08
C ALA A 754 5.39 26.43 -22.69
N LEU A 755 4.47 26.53 -23.66
CA LEU A 755 3.04 26.32 -23.43
C LEU A 755 2.74 24.92 -22.91
N THR A 756 3.38 23.89 -23.45
CA THR A 756 3.23 22.51 -23.02
C THR A 756 3.59 22.37 -21.53
N HIS A 757 4.77 22.87 -21.16
CA HIS A 757 5.25 22.77 -19.78
C HIS A 757 4.42 23.62 -18.80
N TYR A 758 4.08 24.87 -19.13
CA TYR A 758 3.22 25.68 -18.26
C TYR A 758 1.84 25.07 -18.08
N THR A 759 1.24 24.51 -19.15
CA THR A 759 -0.06 23.83 -19.05
C THR A 759 0.03 22.66 -18.10
N ARG A 760 1.09 21.83 -18.22
CA ARG A 760 1.32 20.71 -17.31
C ARG A 760 1.53 21.17 -15.87
N ALA A 761 2.30 22.25 -15.65
CA ALA A 761 2.48 22.84 -14.33
C ALA A 761 1.16 23.33 -13.72
N ALA A 762 0.32 24.01 -14.49
CA ALA A 762 -0.98 24.49 -14.02
C ALA A 762 -1.94 23.34 -13.66
N GLU A 763 -1.93 22.24 -14.42
CA GLU A 763 -2.70 21.03 -14.12
C GLU A 763 -2.24 20.39 -12.80
N LEU A 764 -0.94 20.18 -12.64
CA LEU A 764 -0.35 19.61 -11.45
C LEU A 764 -0.62 20.49 -10.21
N ALA A 765 -0.38 21.80 -10.31
CA ALA A 765 -0.59 22.74 -9.23
C ALA A 765 -2.06 22.76 -8.75
N ARG A 766 -3.01 22.63 -9.69
CA ARG A 766 -4.42 22.53 -9.34
C ARG A 766 -4.76 21.22 -8.64
N LEU A 767 -4.16 20.10 -9.08
CA LEU A 767 -4.33 18.78 -8.44
C LEU A 767 -3.75 18.77 -7.02
N THR A 768 -2.61 19.43 -6.81
CA THR A 768 -1.93 19.52 -5.50
C THR A 768 -2.45 20.66 -4.63
N ARG A 769 -3.37 21.48 -5.16
CA ARG A 769 -3.91 22.69 -4.51
C ARG A 769 -2.81 23.69 -4.13
N GLU A 770 -1.91 23.97 -5.04
CA GLU A 770 -0.83 24.94 -4.92
C GLU A 770 -1.17 26.24 -5.66
N PRO A 771 -1.94 27.15 -5.07
CA PRO A 771 -2.44 28.33 -5.77
C PRO A 771 -1.34 29.27 -6.29
N HIS A 772 -0.19 29.30 -5.61
CA HIS A 772 0.94 30.12 -6.04
C HIS A 772 1.56 29.58 -7.33
N GLU A 773 1.83 28.27 -7.41
CA GLU A 773 2.41 27.66 -8.60
C GLU A 773 1.41 27.61 -9.77
N GLU A 774 0.10 27.45 -9.47
CA GLU A 774 -0.96 27.60 -10.49
C GLU A 774 -0.93 29.01 -11.08
N ALA A 775 -0.89 30.04 -10.24
CA ALA A 775 -0.87 31.44 -10.67
C ALA A 775 0.38 31.75 -11.49
N ARG A 776 1.55 31.25 -11.10
CA ARG A 776 2.81 31.38 -11.83
C ARG A 776 2.72 30.77 -13.23
N ALA A 777 2.23 29.52 -13.33
CA ALA A 777 2.06 28.84 -14.60
C ALA A 777 1.09 29.57 -15.53
N LEU A 778 -0.07 30.01 -15.00
CA LEU A 778 -1.06 30.79 -15.75
C LEU A 778 -0.50 32.13 -16.23
N THR A 779 0.34 32.80 -15.43
CA THR A 779 1.06 34.01 -15.83
C THR A 779 2.00 33.72 -16.99
N GLY A 780 2.73 32.61 -16.97
CA GLY A 780 3.60 32.16 -18.06
C GLY A 780 2.85 31.85 -19.35
N ILE A 781 1.69 31.17 -19.24
CA ILE A 781 0.80 30.92 -20.40
C ILE A 781 0.34 32.25 -21.01
N ALA A 782 -0.11 33.17 -20.17
CA ALA A 782 -0.59 34.48 -20.64
C ALA A 782 0.55 35.24 -21.32
N ALA A 783 1.74 35.32 -20.73
CA ALA A 783 2.91 36.00 -21.32
C ALA A 783 3.32 35.36 -22.67
N THR A 784 3.23 34.00 -22.77
CA THR A 784 3.57 33.30 -24.02
C THR A 784 2.59 33.64 -25.13
N HIS A 785 1.26 33.74 -24.81
CA HIS A 785 0.25 34.16 -25.78
C HIS A 785 0.39 35.64 -26.20
N ASP A 786 0.73 36.55 -25.27
CA ASP A 786 1.01 37.92 -25.57
C ASP A 786 2.21 38.07 -26.52
N GLY A 787 3.25 37.28 -26.29
CA GLY A 787 4.46 37.26 -27.12
C GLY A 787 4.24 36.83 -28.57
N VAL A 788 3.10 36.17 -28.89
CA VAL A 788 2.67 35.85 -30.27
C VAL A 788 1.59 36.77 -30.80
N GLY A 789 1.25 37.86 -30.11
CA GLY A 789 0.23 38.80 -30.54
C GLY A 789 -1.21 38.28 -30.40
N ALA A 790 -1.46 37.35 -29.45
CA ALA A 790 -2.78 36.77 -29.19
C ALA A 790 -3.35 37.17 -27.81
N PRO A 791 -3.58 38.48 -27.54
CA PRO A 791 -4.00 38.97 -26.22
C PRO A 791 -5.36 38.43 -25.76
N ASP A 792 -6.26 38.12 -26.70
CA ASP A 792 -7.55 37.54 -26.35
C ASP A 792 -7.42 36.12 -25.78
N LYS A 793 -6.42 35.37 -26.22
CA LYS A 793 -6.09 34.07 -25.64
C LYS A 793 -5.38 34.19 -24.28
N ALA A 794 -4.61 35.25 -24.05
CA ALA A 794 -3.90 35.50 -22.80
C ALA A 794 -4.86 35.97 -21.69
N ARG A 795 -5.93 36.71 -22.01
CA ARG A 795 -6.84 37.34 -21.06
C ARG A 795 -7.37 36.36 -19.96
N PRO A 796 -8.00 35.23 -20.28
CA PRO A 796 -8.57 34.34 -19.26
C PRO A 796 -7.53 33.81 -18.28
N TYR A 797 -6.34 33.53 -18.76
CA TYR A 797 -5.24 33.06 -17.91
C TYR A 797 -4.74 34.16 -16.98
N ARG A 798 -4.62 35.39 -17.46
CA ARG A 798 -4.22 36.56 -16.66
C ARG A 798 -5.24 36.87 -15.58
N GLU A 799 -6.55 36.88 -15.92
CA GLU A 799 -7.62 37.11 -14.97
C GLU A 799 -7.64 36.04 -13.87
N ARG A 800 -7.46 34.80 -14.23
CA ARG A 800 -7.40 33.69 -13.25
C ARG A 800 -6.15 33.79 -12.38
N ALA A 801 -4.99 34.10 -12.96
CA ALA A 801 -3.75 34.29 -12.18
C ALA A 801 -3.91 35.45 -11.19
N GLN A 802 -4.46 36.60 -11.63
CA GLN A 802 -4.72 37.75 -10.76
C GLN A 802 -5.66 37.39 -9.62
N SER A 803 -6.76 36.68 -9.91
CA SER A 803 -7.70 36.21 -8.87
C SER A 803 -7.02 35.33 -7.81
N LEU A 804 -6.06 34.49 -8.22
CA LEU A 804 -5.30 33.65 -7.27
C LEU A 804 -4.34 34.50 -6.42
N TYR A 805 -3.60 35.45 -7.02
CA TYR A 805 -2.71 36.34 -6.28
C TYR A 805 -3.49 37.24 -5.30
N ASP A 806 -4.62 37.76 -5.70
CA ASP A 806 -5.50 38.58 -4.84
C ASP A 806 -6.04 37.75 -3.66
N ALA A 807 -6.45 36.52 -3.91
CA ALA A 807 -6.90 35.59 -2.85
C ALA A 807 -5.81 35.25 -1.84
N MET A 808 -4.54 35.22 -2.25
CA MET A 808 -3.38 34.98 -1.39
C MET A 808 -2.87 36.27 -0.70
N GLY A 809 -3.37 37.44 -1.10
CA GLY A 809 -2.92 38.74 -0.57
C GLY A 809 -1.49 39.11 -0.96
N ILE A 810 -0.99 38.62 -2.10
CA ILE A 810 0.35 38.90 -2.61
C ILE A 810 0.30 39.61 -3.97
N ALA A 811 1.29 40.45 -4.21
CA ALA A 811 1.37 41.17 -5.48
C ALA A 811 1.72 40.21 -6.64
N MET A 812 1.07 40.36 -7.78
CA MET A 812 1.41 39.65 -9.00
C MET A 812 2.88 39.93 -9.37
N VAL A 813 3.70 38.91 -9.43
CA VAL A 813 5.09 39.06 -9.91
C VAL A 813 5.04 39.37 -11.40
N ARG A 814 5.41 40.59 -11.76
CA ARG A 814 5.65 40.95 -13.18
C ARG A 814 6.92 40.23 -13.62
N SER A 815 6.78 39.24 -14.50
CA SER A 815 7.87 38.49 -15.12
C SER A 815 8.81 39.34 -15.94
#